data_5a7d1b95e01c1c7e8e1275e993e3873e
#
_entry.id   5a7d1b95e01c1c7e8e1275e993e3873e
#
_cell.length_a   1.000
_cell.length_b   1.000
_cell.length_c   1.000
_cell.angle_alpha   90.00
_cell.angle_beta   90.00
_cell.angle_gamma   90.00
#
_symmetry.space_group_name_H-M   'P 1'
#
loop_
_entity.id
_entity.type
_entity.pdbx_description
1 polymer ?
#
loop_
_entity_poly.entity_id
_entity_poly.type
_entity_poly.pdbx_seq_one_letter_code
_entity_poly.pdbx_strand_id
1 'polypeptide(L)'
;MKCGFYLLRIVFCLFVINLCNSGAFAQCGTPPTSGTITITAANTIVNSYYPGTGNPTAGSTSLIVGTIDSRGSSTAIAANDMIVIMQMQGADIDTANTVNYGGNNSSAPAQGYTSNANLVAGYYEYATVGSVSGTTITVTVALSNSYYTRAFTTYHSIQTYQVIRVPRYYNLTINASPASITAPAWNGSTGGVVVLDAAGTLTINGSITVLGLGFRGGGGQNLAGATTGNSSTNTSGQTTMLSTDYRDNSPVTNSANAAGGAKGEGIAGTPAYTWSYGTTTVTTNTVEGYINGSMGRGAPGNAAGGGTDGQPTNGNQSNTGGGGGGNGGAGGQGGSGWPAGVGAQDSSVFPYGGYGGAAFTQGSLQRIVMGGGGGAGTANNSTTANQYNCSGAPGGGIIIARAGLYAGSGSVIADGAAGPGVTQTYSPAQTDAAGGGGAGGTIILVNVNSGTTGLGSITASAVGGTGGYMTTYYNHGPGGGGGGGYIYTDGTLGSTAVTGGAQGFTRTGSTTGPINNSYNTKPGSNGKVVVLSGPPAFYCGVLPLVLTNFNAAVNNGYVDLNWHIENEINFSYFEIEYSTDGINFNRIGTVDYIKNVPYYQFNNVSAKPGINFYRLQLFDIDGKYTYSNILPVNITSSNENKLIIYPNPATSYLSIELNSDTRQQINIIIFDNVGRQQISKNVLAETGNNYISIPDVSNLPSGIYIIKVNTSSKMLIDKFIVEKK
;
A
#
# COMPACT_ATOMS: atom_id res chain seq x y z
N MET A 1 6.27 29.22 -56.04
CA MET A 1 6.08 27.77 -55.91
C MET A 1 7.23 27.15 -55.10
N LYS A 2 7.37 27.45 -53.83
CA LYS A 2 8.26 26.78 -52.86
C LYS A 2 7.83 27.20 -51.43
N CYS A 3 6.69 26.71 -50.95
CA CYS A 3 6.25 26.90 -49.57
C CYS A 3 5.15 25.89 -49.19
N GLY A 4 5.39 24.61 -49.41
CA GLY A 4 4.40 23.55 -49.18
C GLY A 4 4.94 22.25 -48.59
N PHE A 5 6.24 22.16 -48.26
CA PHE A 5 6.85 20.90 -47.85
C PHE A 5 7.34 20.83 -46.40
N TYR A 6 7.24 21.92 -45.64
CA TYR A 6 7.69 21.95 -44.23
C TYR A 6 6.60 21.70 -43.19
N LEU A 7 5.34 21.79 -43.55
CA LEU A 7 4.24 21.58 -42.59
C LEU A 7 3.86 20.10 -42.39
N LEU A 8 4.21 19.24 -43.35
CA LEU A 8 3.84 17.82 -43.29
C LEU A 8 4.82 16.96 -42.46
N ARG A 9 6.04 17.46 -42.21
CA ARG A 9 7.03 16.75 -41.34
C ARG A 9 6.89 17.07 -39.86
N ILE A 10 6.28 18.16 -39.47
CA ILE A 10 6.06 18.55 -38.08
C ILE A 10 4.82 17.82 -37.49
N VAL A 11 3.81 17.57 -38.34
CA VAL A 11 2.62 16.83 -37.90
C VAL A 11 2.93 15.33 -37.74
N PHE A 12 3.86 14.77 -38.51
CA PHE A 12 4.25 13.35 -38.37
C PHE A 12 5.17 13.09 -37.14
N CYS A 13 5.98 14.08 -36.73
CA CYS A 13 6.79 13.98 -35.51
C CYS A 13 5.97 14.19 -34.22
N LEU A 14 4.85 14.93 -34.26
CA LEU A 14 3.96 15.10 -33.12
C LEU A 14 2.99 13.91 -32.90
N PHE A 15 2.77 13.08 -33.94
CA PHE A 15 1.94 11.87 -33.84
C PHE A 15 2.72 10.62 -33.40
N VAL A 16 4.06 10.62 -33.51
CA VAL A 16 4.93 9.49 -33.09
C VAL A 16 5.36 9.61 -31.61
N ILE A 17 5.25 10.81 -30.98
CA ILE A 17 5.65 11.01 -29.59
C ILE A 17 4.53 10.63 -28.60
N ASN A 18 3.30 10.35 -29.08
CA ASN A 18 2.18 9.91 -28.22
C ASN A 18 1.93 8.40 -28.22
N LEU A 19 2.82 7.58 -28.75
CA LEU A 19 2.65 6.11 -28.84
C LEU A 19 3.65 5.31 -28.00
N CYS A 20 4.38 5.93 -27.07
CA CYS A 20 5.29 5.22 -26.15
C CYS A 20 5.07 5.61 -24.68
N ASN A 21 3.81 5.62 -24.24
CA ASN A 21 3.47 5.49 -22.84
C ASN A 21 2.49 4.32 -22.67
N SER A 22 2.87 3.15 -23.14
CA SER A 22 2.34 1.90 -22.61
C SER A 22 2.99 1.72 -21.23
N GLY A 23 2.39 2.36 -20.20
CA GLY A 23 2.70 2.00 -18.83
C GLY A 23 2.58 0.48 -18.72
N ALA A 24 3.63 -0.19 -18.30
CA ALA A 24 3.59 -1.59 -17.96
C ALA A 24 2.59 -1.72 -16.80
N PHE A 25 1.39 -2.18 -17.12
CA PHE A 25 0.38 -2.47 -16.10
C PHE A 25 0.89 -3.65 -15.30
N ALA A 26 1.01 -3.48 -13.98
CA ALA A 26 1.29 -4.59 -13.09
C ALA A 26 0.24 -5.67 -13.34
N GLN A 27 0.67 -6.81 -13.87
CA GLN A 27 -0.17 -7.95 -14.10
C GLN A 27 -0.66 -8.43 -12.74
N CYS A 28 -1.96 -8.37 -12.49
CA CYS A 28 -2.52 -8.95 -11.27
C CYS A 28 -2.20 -10.43 -11.24
N GLY A 29 -1.65 -10.89 -10.13
CA GLY A 29 -1.32 -12.30 -9.96
C GLY A 29 -2.53 -13.21 -10.16
N THR A 30 -2.25 -14.43 -10.47
CA THR A 30 -3.18 -15.56 -10.62
C THR A 30 -4.16 -15.71 -9.44
N PRO A 31 -5.23 -16.51 -9.58
CA PRO A 31 -6.50 -16.45 -8.86
C PRO A 31 -6.42 -16.21 -7.35
N PRO A 32 -7.50 -15.77 -6.70
CA PRO A 32 -7.49 -15.46 -5.27
C PRO A 32 -6.91 -16.64 -4.50
N THR A 33 -5.80 -16.42 -3.80
CA THR A 33 -5.11 -17.43 -3.00
C THR A 33 -5.90 -17.78 -1.72
N SER A 34 -6.86 -16.91 -1.38
CA SER A 34 -7.71 -17.02 -0.19
C SER A 34 -9.17 -16.92 -0.63
N GLY A 35 -9.96 -17.96 -0.54
CA GLY A 35 -11.37 -17.99 -0.95
C GLY A 35 -12.23 -16.86 -0.32
N THR A 36 -13.47 -17.14 0.01
CA THR A 36 -14.35 -16.22 0.75
C THR A 36 -14.02 -16.29 2.24
N ILE A 37 -13.67 -15.15 2.83
CA ILE A 37 -13.26 -15.02 4.25
C ILE A 37 -14.18 -14.05 4.98
N THR A 38 -14.45 -14.35 6.25
CA THR A 38 -15.18 -13.47 7.17
C THR A 38 -14.30 -13.14 8.38
N ILE A 39 -14.08 -11.85 8.61
CA ILE A 39 -13.39 -11.33 9.80
C ILE A 39 -14.42 -11.10 10.91
N THR A 40 -14.21 -11.74 12.05
CA THR A 40 -15.09 -11.65 13.21
C THR A 40 -14.42 -11.04 14.43
N ALA A 41 -13.10 -11.02 14.47
CA ALA A 41 -12.31 -10.48 15.57
C ALA A 41 -11.94 -9.00 15.36
N ALA A 42 -11.74 -8.28 16.48
CA ALA A 42 -11.17 -6.95 16.47
C ALA A 42 -9.67 -6.99 16.13
N ASN A 43 -9.17 -5.92 15.52
CA ASN A 43 -7.74 -5.69 15.26
C ASN A 43 -7.03 -6.83 14.51
N THR A 44 -7.74 -7.46 13.57
CA THR A 44 -7.16 -8.52 12.73
C THR A 44 -6.12 -7.94 11.78
N ILE A 45 -4.91 -8.49 11.77
CA ILE A 45 -3.85 -8.09 10.84
C ILE A 45 -3.72 -9.16 9.76
N VAL A 46 -3.96 -8.77 8.51
CA VAL A 46 -3.99 -9.72 7.37
C VAL A 46 -2.76 -9.62 6.47
N ASN A 47 -2.04 -8.52 6.52
CA ASN A 47 -0.82 -8.31 5.73
C ASN A 47 0.43 -8.79 6.46
N SER A 48 1.41 -9.31 5.71
CA SER A 48 2.77 -9.55 6.18
C SER A 48 3.67 -8.44 5.68
N TYR A 49 4.64 -8.01 6.49
CA TYR A 49 5.50 -6.86 6.20
C TYR A 49 6.97 -7.28 6.24
N TYR A 50 7.74 -6.73 5.31
CA TYR A 50 9.19 -6.95 5.21
C TYR A 50 9.88 -5.61 4.99
N PRO A 51 10.94 -5.30 5.75
CA PRO A 51 11.76 -4.13 5.43
C PRO A 51 12.47 -4.37 4.10
N GLY A 52 12.44 -3.38 3.22
CA GLY A 52 13.23 -3.42 2.01
C GLY A 52 14.71 -3.26 2.32
N THR A 53 15.56 -3.98 1.61
CA THR A 53 17.02 -3.86 1.68
C THR A 53 17.61 -3.71 0.28
N GLY A 54 18.67 -2.91 0.15
CA GLY A 54 19.23 -2.61 -1.17
C GLY A 54 18.45 -1.54 -1.95
N ASN A 55 18.79 -1.37 -3.23
CA ASN A 55 18.28 -0.30 -4.07
C ASN A 55 17.86 -0.86 -5.45
N PRO A 56 16.75 -1.59 -5.56
CA PRO A 56 16.27 -2.08 -6.84
C PRO A 56 15.83 -0.90 -7.71
N THR A 57 16.33 -0.85 -8.94
CA THR A 57 16.01 0.21 -9.92
C THR A 57 14.81 -0.15 -10.78
N ALA A 58 14.15 0.83 -11.35
CA ALA A 58 13.19 0.62 -12.43
C ALA A 58 13.80 -0.27 -13.52
N GLY A 59 13.03 -1.24 -14.02
CA GLY A 59 13.51 -2.28 -14.93
C GLY A 59 14.06 -3.54 -14.24
N SER A 60 14.30 -3.54 -12.93
CA SER A 60 14.71 -4.73 -12.18
C SER A 60 13.53 -5.70 -11.99
N THR A 61 13.82 -6.99 -12.07
CA THR A 61 12.87 -8.05 -11.68
C THR A 61 13.20 -8.66 -10.32
N SER A 62 14.23 -8.17 -9.63
CA SER A 62 14.70 -8.71 -8.35
C SER A 62 14.75 -7.61 -7.28
N LEU A 63 14.30 -7.94 -6.10
CA LEU A 63 14.40 -7.11 -4.90
C LEU A 63 14.79 -7.97 -3.69
N ILE A 64 15.45 -7.34 -2.72
CA ILE A 64 15.92 -8.01 -1.50
C ILE A 64 15.14 -7.43 -0.32
N VAL A 65 14.69 -8.32 0.58
CA VAL A 65 13.96 -7.95 1.79
C VAL A 65 14.68 -8.47 3.05
N GLY A 66 14.42 -7.84 4.17
CA GLY A 66 14.85 -8.35 5.48
C GLY A 66 13.91 -9.41 6.03
N THR A 67 14.04 -9.69 7.32
CA THR A 67 13.18 -10.65 8.02
C THR A 67 11.75 -10.14 8.12
N ILE A 68 10.76 -11.06 8.02
CA ILE A 68 9.35 -10.76 8.22
C ILE A 68 9.12 -10.09 9.58
N ASP A 69 8.31 -9.05 9.61
CA ASP A 69 7.90 -8.39 10.84
C ASP A 69 6.93 -9.29 11.61
N SER A 70 7.34 -9.74 12.79
CA SER A 70 6.54 -10.64 13.63
C SER A 70 5.24 -10.02 14.18
N ARG A 71 5.07 -8.70 14.06
CA ARG A 71 3.85 -7.98 14.47
C ARG A 71 2.75 -8.09 13.40
N GLY A 72 3.11 -8.43 12.16
CA GLY A 72 2.19 -8.65 11.05
C GLY A 72 1.64 -10.08 11.00
N SER A 73 0.96 -10.43 9.92
CA SER A 73 0.62 -11.83 9.62
C SER A 73 1.89 -12.65 9.46
N SER A 74 1.88 -13.88 9.97
CA SER A 74 3.01 -14.81 9.86
C SER A 74 3.12 -15.50 8.50
N THR A 75 2.19 -15.26 7.57
CA THR A 75 2.21 -15.87 6.24
C THR A 75 3.35 -15.29 5.42
N ALA A 76 4.34 -16.11 5.09
CA ALA A 76 5.48 -15.69 4.28
C ALA A 76 5.08 -15.42 2.82
N ILE A 77 5.84 -14.54 2.14
CA ILE A 77 5.71 -14.34 0.70
C ILE A 77 6.12 -15.61 -0.04
N ALA A 78 5.33 -16.04 -1.00
CA ALA A 78 5.55 -17.19 -1.86
C ALA A 78 5.36 -16.84 -3.33
N ALA A 79 5.76 -17.77 -4.24
CA ALA A 79 5.48 -17.62 -5.67
C ALA A 79 3.96 -17.46 -5.92
N ASN A 80 3.61 -16.62 -6.87
CA ASN A 80 2.25 -16.21 -7.24
C ASN A 80 1.55 -15.28 -6.23
N ASP A 81 2.17 -14.94 -5.10
CA ASP A 81 1.63 -13.91 -4.23
C ASP A 81 1.67 -12.53 -4.91
N MET A 82 0.70 -11.71 -4.56
CA MET A 82 0.75 -10.28 -4.83
C MET A 82 1.45 -9.56 -3.69
N ILE A 83 2.31 -8.63 -4.03
CA ILE A 83 2.98 -7.73 -3.09
C ILE A 83 2.78 -6.28 -3.48
N VAL A 84 2.83 -5.40 -2.49
CA VAL A 84 3.01 -3.95 -2.68
C VAL A 84 4.39 -3.58 -2.21
N ILE A 85 5.14 -2.89 -3.05
CA ILE A 85 6.43 -2.28 -2.73
C ILE A 85 6.17 -0.79 -2.53
N MET A 86 6.60 -0.22 -1.41
CA MET A 86 6.26 1.17 -1.06
C MET A 86 7.45 1.90 -0.43
N GLN A 87 7.83 3.04 -1.03
CA GLN A 87 8.85 3.94 -0.50
C GLN A 87 8.23 4.81 0.61
N MET A 88 8.61 4.55 1.85
CA MET A 88 8.03 5.21 3.01
C MET A 88 8.68 6.56 3.30
N GLN A 89 10.00 6.61 3.28
CA GLN A 89 10.80 7.81 3.54
C GLN A 89 11.80 8.02 2.40
N GLY A 90 12.13 9.29 2.16
CA GLY A 90 13.07 9.72 1.13
C GLY A 90 12.72 11.11 0.64
N ALA A 91 13.11 12.13 1.43
CA ALA A 91 12.99 13.54 1.08
C ALA A 91 14.13 14.30 1.75
N ASP A 92 14.97 14.99 0.98
CA ASP A 92 15.97 15.88 1.54
C ASP A 92 15.32 17.21 2.00
N ILE A 93 16.00 17.91 2.91
CA ILE A 93 15.56 19.20 3.47
C ILE A 93 16.68 20.23 3.33
N ASP A 94 16.30 21.50 3.30
CA ASP A 94 17.25 22.59 3.59
C ASP A 94 17.61 22.54 5.08
N THR A 95 18.90 22.49 5.35
CA THR A 95 19.43 22.29 6.70
C THR A 95 19.92 23.59 7.35
N ALA A 96 19.76 24.73 6.69
CA ALA A 96 20.14 26.01 7.27
C ALA A 96 19.29 26.33 8.51
N ASN A 97 19.93 26.82 9.58
CA ASN A 97 19.20 27.29 10.77
C ASN A 97 18.59 28.68 10.52
N THR A 98 17.71 28.77 9.51
CA THR A 98 17.05 29.99 9.04
C THR A 98 15.59 29.65 8.68
N VAL A 99 14.83 30.65 8.28
CA VAL A 99 13.46 30.52 7.78
C VAL A 99 13.35 29.58 6.54
N ASN A 100 14.47 29.28 5.89
CA ASN A 100 14.53 28.34 4.76
C ASN A 100 14.54 26.87 5.20
N TYR A 101 14.74 26.58 6.49
CA TYR A 101 14.80 25.20 6.98
C TYR A 101 13.64 24.34 6.44
N GLY A 102 13.96 23.14 5.99
CA GLY A 102 13.01 22.21 5.41
C GLY A 102 12.82 22.43 3.90
N GLY A 103 12.11 23.47 3.49
CA GLY A 103 11.64 23.64 2.12
C GLY A 103 12.42 24.62 1.24
N ASN A 104 13.45 25.27 1.75
CA ASN A 104 14.19 26.33 1.03
C ASN A 104 13.29 27.45 0.47
N ASN A 105 12.34 27.92 1.26
CA ASN A 105 11.39 28.94 0.87
C ASN A 105 11.46 30.15 1.83
N SER A 106 12.17 31.19 1.41
CA SER A 106 12.37 32.41 2.22
C SER A 106 11.08 33.19 2.58
N SER A 107 9.96 32.85 1.97
CA SER A 107 8.66 33.49 2.18
C SER A 107 7.70 32.66 3.03
N ALA A 108 8.07 31.44 3.38
CA ALA A 108 7.26 30.51 4.17
C ALA A 108 7.88 30.27 5.55
N PRO A 109 7.11 29.82 6.53
CA PRO A 109 7.69 29.31 7.77
C PRO A 109 8.67 28.16 7.48
N ALA A 110 9.63 27.96 8.38
CA ALA A 110 10.65 26.92 8.27
C ALA A 110 10.03 25.51 8.32
N GLN A 111 9.54 25.05 7.17
CA GLN A 111 8.85 23.76 7.00
C GLN A 111 9.02 23.22 5.59
N GLY A 112 8.80 21.91 5.40
CA GLY A 112 8.73 21.27 4.11
C GLY A 112 9.96 20.45 3.72
N TYR A 113 10.16 20.31 2.41
CA TYR A 113 11.19 19.48 1.81
C TYR A 113 11.68 20.08 0.50
N THR A 114 12.87 19.66 0.06
CA THR A 114 13.42 20.08 -1.23
C THR A 114 12.91 19.16 -2.36
N SER A 115 12.51 19.78 -3.49
CA SER A 115 12.14 19.03 -4.69
C SER A 115 13.39 18.69 -5.50
N ASN A 116 14.03 17.57 -5.20
CA ASN A 116 15.23 17.07 -5.88
C ASN A 116 15.08 15.57 -6.19
N ALA A 117 16.11 14.96 -6.76
CA ALA A 117 16.11 13.53 -7.12
C ALA A 117 15.93 12.57 -5.92
N ASN A 118 16.16 13.03 -4.70
CA ASN A 118 15.98 12.25 -3.47
C ASN A 118 14.55 12.34 -2.91
N LEU A 119 13.67 13.12 -3.53
CA LEU A 119 12.26 13.15 -3.17
C LEU A 119 11.56 11.92 -3.79
N VAL A 120 11.73 10.76 -3.15
CA VAL A 120 11.19 9.47 -3.61
C VAL A 120 10.07 8.94 -2.74
N ALA A 121 9.82 9.51 -1.57
CA ALA A 121 8.76 9.09 -0.65
C ALA A 121 7.40 9.04 -1.32
N GLY A 122 6.63 8.00 -1.01
CA GLY A 122 5.27 7.79 -1.45
C GLY A 122 5.10 7.01 -2.75
N TYR A 123 6.15 6.78 -3.55
CA TYR A 123 6.04 5.88 -4.70
C TYR A 123 5.71 4.46 -4.25
N TYR A 124 4.77 3.82 -4.92
CA TYR A 124 4.44 2.43 -4.68
C TYR A 124 3.96 1.76 -5.96
N GLU A 125 4.06 0.43 -6.00
CA GLU A 125 3.51 -0.38 -7.07
C GLU A 125 3.14 -1.77 -6.57
N TYR A 126 2.23 -2.42 -7.29
CA TYR A 126 1.89 -3.82 -7.13
C TYR A 126 2.79 -4.67 -7.99
N ALA A 127 3.20 -5.82 -7.49
CA ALA A 127 3.95 -6.80 -8.26
C ALA A 127 3.50 -8.23 -7.92
N THR A 128 3.61 -9.13 -8.90
CA THR A 128 3.39 -10.56 -8.68
C THR A 128 4.74 -11.24 -8.47
N VAL A 129 4.81 -12.07 -7.46
CA VAL A 129 6.01 -12.82 -7.12
C VAL A 129 6.15 -14.01 -8.07
N GLY A 130 7.25 -14.05 -8.81
CA GLY A 130 7.62 -15.21 -9.64
C GLY A 130 8.28 -16.32 -8.82
N SER A 131 9.24 -15.95 -7.95
CA SER A 131 9.91 -16.88 -7.05
C SER A 131 10.49 -16.19 -5.83
N VAL A 132 10.77 -16.97 -4.77
CA VAL A 132 11.45 -16.52 -3.56
C VAL A 132 12.63 -17.45 -3.28
N SER A 133 13.82 -16.86 -3.08
CA SER A 133 15.03 -17.60 -2.71
C SER A 133 15.73 -16.88 -1.55
N GLY A 134 15.61 -17.41 -0.35
CA GLY A 134 16.10 -16.74 0.87
C GLY A 134 15.40 -15.39 1.06
N THR A 135 16.18 -14.32 1.04
CA THR A 135 15.70 -12.93 1.15
C THR A 135 15.43 -12.26 -0.21
N THR A 136 15.72 -12.95 -1.32
CA THR A 136 15.52 -12.43 -2.67
C THR A 136 14.14 -12.80 -3.19
N ILE A 137 13.37 -11.80 -3.62
CA ILE A 137 12.09 -11.94 -4.30
C ILE A 137 12.30 -11.59 -5.76
N THR A 138 11.93 -12.50 -6.67
CA THR A 138 11.87 -12.23 -8.11
C THR A 138 10.42 -11.97 -8.48
N VAL A 139 10.15 -10.87 -9.16
CA VAL A 139 8.82 -10.49 -9.65
C VAL A 139 8.67 -10.88 -11.11
N THR A 140 7.44 -11.16 -11.54
CA THR A 140 7.12 -11.63 -12.91
C THR A 140 7.23 -10.53 -13.96
N VAL A 141 7.07 -9.26 -13.55
CA VAL A 141 7.18 -8.08 -14.41
C VAL A 141 8.20 -7.13 -13.79
N ALA A 142 9.02 -6.50 -14.61
CA ALA A 142 10.01 -5.55 -14.14
C ALA A 142 9.37 -4.36 -13.42
N LEU A 143 10.03 -3.90 -12.35
CA LEU A 143 9.59 -2.76 -11.54
C LEU A 143 9.48 -1.49 -12.39
N SER A 144 8.42 -0.74 -12.20
CA SER A 144 8.20 0.57 -12.82
C SER A 144 8.93 1.69 -12.08
N ASN A 145 9.12 1.55 -10.77
CA ASN A 145 9.78 2.53 -9.92
C ASN A 145 11.12 1.99 -9.40
N SER A 146 11.97 2.92 -9.00
CA SER A 146 13.17 2.61 -8.21
C SER A 146 12.85 2.78 -6.72
N TYR A 147 13.36 1.88 -5.90
CA TYR A 147 13.21 1.91 -4.44
C TYR A 147 14.57 1.98 -3.79
N TYR A 148 14.64 2.68 -2.66
CA TYR A 148 15.91 3.01 -2.05
C TYR A 148 15.90 2.72 -0.55
N THR A 149 17.00 2.14 -0.09
CA THR A 149 17.39 2.06 1.33
C THR A 149 18.70 2.79 1.51
N ARG A 150 18.68 3.87 2.27
CA ARG A 150 19.86 4.65 2.59
C ARG A 150 19.84 5.03 4.06
N ALA A 151 20.91 4.78 4.76
CA ALA A 151 21.07 5.26 6.12
C ALA A 151 21.14 6.80 6.14
N PHE A 152 20.70 7.39 7.25
CA PHE A 152 20.87 8.80 7.49
C PHE A 152 22.36 9.17 7.48
N THR A 153 22.67 10.32 6.89
CA THR A 153 24.01 10.94 6.93
C THR A 153 23.87 12.43 7.26
N THR A 154 24.98 13.10 7.56
CA THR A 154 24.99 14.55 7.79
C THR A 154 24.59 15.38 6.56
N TYR A 155 24.48 14.78 5.39
CA TYR A 155 24.15 15.45 4.11
C TYR A 155 22.82 15.01 3.51
N HIS A 156 22.33 13.84 3.88
CA HIS A 156 21.14 13.23 3.25
C HIS A 156 20.23 12.57 4.26
N SER A 157 18.95 12.73 4.03
CA SER A 157 17.91 12.07 4.79
C SER A 157 17.91 10.55 4.59
N ILE A 158 17.35 9.83 5.54
CA ILE A 158 17.10 8.39 5.43
C ILE A 158 16.17 8.07 4.25
N GLN A 159 16.40 6.96 3.58
CA GLN A 159 15.46 6.39 2.61
C GLN A 159 15.09 4.98 3.07
N THR A 160 13.81 4.70 3.13
CA THR A 160 13.27 3.43 3.63
C THR A 160 12.08 3.01 2.79
N TYR A 161 12.06 1.75 2.33
CA TYR A 161 10.89 1.15 1.71
C TYR A 161 10.51 -0.15 2.43
N GLN A 162 9.26 -0.56 2.29
CA GLN A 162 8.78 -1.86 2.77
C GLN A 162 8.10 -2.64 1.64
N VAL A 163 8.06 -3.95 1.81
CA VAL A 163 7.35 -4.89 0.95
C VAL A 163 6.24 -5.53 1.75
N ILE A 164 5.02 -5.48 1.24
CA ILE A 164 3.80 -5.90 1.91
C ILE A 164 3.16 -7.01 1.11
N ARG A 165 2.98 -8.19 1.71
CA ARG A 165 2.19 -9.27 1.10
C ARG A 165 0.71 -8.90 1.14
N VAL A 166 0.05 -9.00 -0.01
CA VAL A 166 -1.38 -8.68 -0.16
C VAL A 166 -2.16 -10.00 -0.27
N PRO A 167 -2.93 -10.39 0.74
CA PRO A 167 -3.83 -11.52 0.60
C PRO A 167 -4.94 -11.16 -0.40
N ARG A 168 -5.21 -12.07 -1.34
CA ARG A 168 -6.23 -11.90 -2.37
C ARG A 168 -7.43 -12.76 -2.07
N TYR A 169 -8.56 -12.12 -1.84
CA TYR A 169 -9.82 -12.78 -1.50
C TYR A 169 -10.72 -12.88 -2.73
N TYR A 170 -11.52 -13.94 -2.81
CA TYR A 170 -12.67 -13.93 -3.70
C TYR A 170 -13.72 -12.94 -3.14
N ASN A 171 -14.23 -13.17 -1.92
CA ASN A 171 -14.99 -12.17 -1.16
C ASN A 171 -14.37 -12.01 0.22
N LEU A 172 -14.44 -10.79 0.77
CA LEU A 172 -14.02 -10.49 2.12
C LEU A 172 -15.16 -9.78 2.85
N THR A 173 -15.60 -10.34 3.98
CA THR A 173 -16.59 -9.72 4.85
C THR A 173 -15.95 -9.35 6.18
N ILE A 174 -16.08 -8.10 6.60
CA ILE A 174 -15.77 -7.64 7.94
C ILE A 174 -17.09 -7.48 8.65
N ASN A 175 -17.36 -8.34 9.64
CA ASN A 175 -18.61 -8.30 10.41
C ASN A 175 -18.78 -6.98 11.16
N ALA A 176 -19.97 -6.74 11.68
CA ALA A 176 -20.21 -5.59 12.54
C ALA A 176 -19.27 -5.55 13.77
N SER A 177 -19.11 -4.35 14.37
CA SER A 177 -18.31 -4.18 15.58
C SER A 177 -18.54 -5.32 16.60
N PRO A 178 -17.47 -5.87 17.19
CA PRO A 178 -16.10 -5.31 17.26
C PRO A 178 -15.15 -5.71 16.12
N ALA A 179 -15.60 -6.42 15.08
CA ALA A 179 -14.71 -6.88 14.01
C ALA A 179 -14.01 -5.72 13.29
N SER A 180 -12.70 -5.85 13.12
CA SER A 180 -11.91 -4.84 12.41
C SER A 180 -10.63 -5.41 11.79
N ILE A 181 -10.18 -4.76 10.73
CA ILE A 181 -8.84 -4.98 10.15
C ILE A 181 -7.96 -3.77 10.50
N THR A 182 -6.71 -4.06 10.84
CA THR A 182 -5.71 -3.05 11.16
C THR A 182 -4.31 -3.44 10.68
N ALA A 183 -3.31 -2.62 10.97
CA ALA A 183 -1.88 -2.85 10.73
C ALA A 183 -1.10 -2.75 12.05
N PRO A 184 0.12 -3.30 12.15
CA PRO A 184 1.04 -2.90 13.19
C PRO A 184 1.41 -1.43 13.02
N ALA A 185 1.62 -0.68 14.10
CA ALA A 185 2.09 0.70 14.02
C ALA A 185 3.45 0.76 13.29
N TRP A 186 3.66 1.83 12.55
CA TRP A 186 4.96 2.11 11.93
C TRP A 186 6.08 2.14 12.97
N ASN A 187 7.16 1.40 12.75
CA ASN A 187 8.30 1.30 13.67
C ASN A 187 9.58 1.97 13.16
N GLY A 188 9.51 2.68 12.03
CA GLY A 188 10.67 3.24 11.33
C GLY A 188 11.16 2.39 10.16
N SER A 189 10.59 1.21 9.96
CA SER A 189 10.98 0.24 8.91
C SER A 189 9.78 -0.42 8.24
N THR A 190 8.79 -0.87 9.02
CA THR A 190 7.60 -1.61 8.56
C THR A 190 6.35 -1.21 9.34
N GLY A 191 5.18 -1.51 8.77
CA GLY A 191 3.88 -1.25 9.39
C GLY A 191 3.17 -0.02 8.86
N GLY A 192 2.10 0.40 9.51
CA GLY A 192 1.30 1.57 9.18
C GLY A 192 0.42 1.46 7.94
N VAL A 193 0.38 0.33 7.26
CA VAL A 193 -0.28 0.17 5.96
C VAL A 193 -1.17 -1.05 5.94
N VAL A 194 -2.43 -0.90 5.55
CA VAL A 194 -3.35 -2.00 5.23
C VAL A 194 -3.54 -2.05 3.71
N VAL A 195 -3.35 -3.21 3.09
CA VAL A 195 -3.63 -3.43 1.67
C VAL A 195 -4.57 -4.62 1.53
N LEU A 196 -5.71 -4.39 0.89
CA LEU A 196 -6.75 -5.39 0.67
C LEU A 196 -7.06 -5.51 -0.83
N ASP A 197 -7.26 -6.74 -1.28
CA ASP A 197 -7.65 -7.05 -2.65
C ASP A 197 -8.74 -8.13 -2.65
N ALA A 198 -9.95 -7.78 -3.13
CA ALA A 198 -11.08 -8.69 -3.24
C ALA A 198 -11.59 -8.71 -4.69
N ALA A 199 -11.46 -9.85 -5.37
CA ALA A 199 -11.91 -9.99 -6.75
C ALA A 199 -13.42 -9.80 -6.91
N GLY A 200 -14.20 -10.29 -5.94
CA GLY A 200 -15.65 -10.09 -5.83
C GLY A 200 -16.02 -8.95 -4.89
N THR A 201 -16.73 -9.26 -3.82
CA THR A 201 -17.28 -8.25 -2.91
C THR A 201 -16.42 -8.08 -1.65
N LEU A 202 -16.08 -6.83 -1.33
CA LEU A 202 -15.59 -6.41 -0.02
C LEU A 202 -16.75 -5.82 0.78
N THR A 203 -17.25 -6.58 1.76
CA THR A 203 -18.34 -6.14 2.65
C THR A 203 -17.77 -5.60 3.95
N ILE A 204 -17.96 -4.30 4.20
CA ILE A 204 -17.49 -3.63 5.41
C ILE A 204 -18.70 -3.30 6.30
N ASN A 205 -18.95 -4.10 7.32
CA ASN A 205 -19.95 -3.82 8.37
C ASN A 205 -19.28 -3.37 9.68
N GLY A 206 -18.02 -3.71 9.89
CA GLY A 206 -17.16 -3.26 10.98
C GLY A 206 -16.28 -2.12 10.55
N SER A 207 -14.96 -2.22 10.80
CA SER A 207 -14.03 -1.16 10.43
C SER A 207 -12.72 -1.65 9.84
N ILE A 208 -12.11 -0.80 9.00
CA ILE A 208 -10.70 -0.89 8.63
C ILE A 208 -10.05 0.36 9.23
N THR A 209 -9.06 0.19 10.11
CA THR A 209 -8.49 1.32 10.85
C THR A 209 -6.97 1.30 10.94
N VAL A 210 -6.36 2.42 10.64
CA VAL A 210 -4.94 2.71 10.84
C VAL A 210 -4.75 4.06 11.58
N LEU A 211 -5.71 4.37 12.47
CA LEU A 211 -5.68 5.57 13.30
C LEU A 211 -4.40 5.61 14.15
N GLY A 212 -3.61 6.67 14.00
CA GLY A 212 -2.37 6.85 14.77
C GLY A 212 -1.28 5.81 14.50
N LEU A 213 -1.39 5.03 13.42
CA LEU A 213 -0.42 3.99 13.08
C LEU A 213 0.61 4.41 12.02
N GLY A 214 0.55 5.68 11.55
CA GLY A 214 1.48 6.27 10.61
C GLY A 214 2.80 6.73 11.24
N PHE A 215 3.41 7.78 10.69
CA PHE A 215 4.66 8.32 11.22
C PHE A 215 4.54 8.73 12.68
N ARG A 216 5.53 8.32 13.49
CA ARG A 216 5.50 8.51 14.95
C ARG A 216 5.61 9.98 15.32
N GLY A 217 5.03 10.36 16.46
CA GLY A 217 5.22 11.68 17.04
C GLY A 217 6.63 11.87 17.61
N GLY A 218 7.05 13.11 17.77
CA GLY A 218 8.24 13.46 18.51
C GLY A 218 8.09 13.08 19.99
N GLY A 219 9.06 12.38 20.55
CA GLY A 219 9.03 11.94 21.94
C GLY A 219 9.35 13.08 22.90
N GLY A 220 8.48 13.28 23.89
CA GLY A 220 8.73 14.26 24.94
C GLY A 220 9.97 13.91 25.77
N GLN A 221 10.75 14.91 26.10
CA GLN A 221 11.96 14.81 26.92
C GLN A 221 11.88 15.83 28.04
N ASN A 222 12.40 15.46 29.22
CA ASN A 222 12.65 16.43 30.27
C ASN A 222 13.97 17.15 29.96
N LEU A 223 13.89 18.45 29.71
CA LEU A 223 15.05 19.26 29.37
C LEU A 223 15.88 19.46 30.66
N ALA A 224 17.15 19.17 30.61
CA ALA A 224 18.01 19.24 31.82
C ALA A 224 18.38 20.65 32.25
N GLY A 225 18.01 21.63 31.48
CA GLY A 225 18.16 23.01 31.84
C GLY A 225 17.47 23.39 33.14
N ALA A 226 16.48 22.61 33.60
CA ALA A 226 15.71 22.90 34.81
C ALA A 226 16.52 22.94 36.11
N THR A 227 17.71 22.37 36.19
CA THR A 227 18.39 22.23 37.47
C THR A 227 19.77 22.89 37.60
N THR A 228 20.51 23.14 36.52
CA THR A 228 21.90 23.64 36.66
C THR A 228 22.47 24.42 35.49
N GLY A 229 21.69 25.07 34.67
CA GLY A 229 22.24 25.90 33.58
C GLY A 229 22.86 25.11 32.44
N ASN A 230 22.51 23.85 32.28
CA ASN A 230 22.88 23.04 31.14
C ASN A 230 21.80 23.09 30.09
N SER A 231 22.18 23.42 28.97
CA SER A 231 21.39 23.64 27.79
C SER A 231 22.05 22.96 26.64
N SER A 232 21.29 22.60 25.71
CA SER A 232 21.84 22.21 24.42
C SER A 232 22.60 23.41 23.84
N THR A 233 23.75 23.16 23.30
CA THR A 233 24.34 24.03 22.32
C THR A 233 23.57 23.83 21.03
N ASN A 234 22.75 24.81 20.64
CA ASN A 234 22.26 24.82 19.26
C ASN A 234 23.47 25.02 18.32
N THR A 235 23.22 25.04 17.03
CA THR A 235 24.28 25.25 16.03
C THR A 235 25.03 26.56 16.15
N SER A 236 24.59 27.48 17.00
CA SER A 236 25.20 28.76 17.31
C SER A 236 25.97 28.75 18.61
N GLY A 237 26.08 27.60 19.31
CA GLY A 237 26.73 27.51 20.61
C GLY A 237 25.94 28.11 21.76
N GLN A 238 24.65 28.41 21.56
CA GLN A 238 23.78 29.02 22.59
C GLN A 238 23.28 27.96 23.56
N THR A 239 23.09 28.42 24.79
CA THR A 239 22.59 27.58 25.88
C THR A 239 21.06 27.55 25.95
N THR A 240 20.38 28.29 25.12
CA THR A 240 18.92 28.41 25.02
C THR A 240 18.48 28.24 23.59
N MET A 241 17.22 27.85 23.36
CA MET A 241 16.67 27.73 22.03
C MET A 241 15.72 28.91 21.77
N LEU A 242 16.11 29.77 20.85
CA LEU A 242 15.37 30.98 20.50
C LEU A 242 14.27 30.72 19.47
N SER A 243 13.41 31.70 19.24
CA SER A 243 12.39 31.67 18.18
C SER A 243 12.97 31.52 16.77
N THR A 244 14.26 31.82 16.58
CA THR A 244 15.01 31.71 15.33
C THR A 244 15.78 30.41 15.20
N ASP A 245 15.68 29.50 16.19
CA ASP A 245 16.35 28.21 16.16
C ASP A 245 15.42 27.12 15.63
N TYR A 246 15.61 26.78 14.38
CA TYR A 246 14.79 25.81 13.66
C TYR A 246 15.30 24.37 13.82
N ARG A 247 16.53 24.21 14.27
CA ARG A 247 17.18 22.91 14.49
C ARG A 247 18.22 23.00 15.60
N ASP A 248 18.44 21.86 16.25
CA ASP A 248 19.49 21.68 17.23
C ASP A 248 20.15 20.31 17.02
N ASN A 249 21.47 20.28 16.98
CA ASN A 249 22.30 19.10 16.76
C ASN A 249 22.85 18.51 18.08
N SER A 250 22.13 18.69 19.16
CA SER A 250 22.48 18.05 20.45
C SER A 250 22.61 16.53 20.27
N PRO A 251 23.64 15.89 20.84
CA PRO A 251 23.83 14.46 20.72
C PRO A 251 22.63 13.67 21.26
N VAL A 252 22.19 12.66 20.54
CA VAL A 252 21.09 11.74 20.91
C VAL A 252 21.29 11.11 22.29
N THR A 253 22.55 10.94 22.70
CA THR A 253 22.91 10.26 23.94
C THR A 253 22.86 11.18 25.18
N ASN A 254 22.62 12.46 24.99
CA ASN A 254 22.65 13.42 26.10
C ASN A 254 21.42 14.33 26.10
N SER A 255 20.26 13.76 26.46
CA SER A 255 19.01 14.50 26.67
C SER A 255 19.17 15.61 27.73
N ALA A 256 20.22 15.49 28.57
CA ALA A 256 20.55 16.48 29.59
C ALA A 256 20.93 17.85 29.01
N ASN A 257 21.18 17.97 27.72
CA ASN A 257 21.56 19.20 27.05
C ASN A 257 20.52 19.71 26.04
N ALA A 258 19.33 19.11 25.96
CA ALA A 258 18.33 19.55 25.03
C ALA A 258 17.53 20.75 25.56
N ALA A 259 17.40 21.81 24.77
CA ALA A 259 16.57 22.97 25.05
C ALA A 259 15.28 23.02 24.21
N GLY A 260 15.10 22.12 23.25
CA GLY A 260 13.94 22.07 22.39
C GLY A 260 13.22 20.73 22.44
N GLY A 261 11.93 20.73 22.11
CA GLY A 261 11.15 19.53 21.91
C GLY A 261 11.59 18.77 20.63
N ALA A 262 11.43 17.45 20.64
CA ALA A 262 11.72 16.61 19.48
C ALA A 262 10.74 16.90 18.34
N LYS A 263 11.24 16.91 17.10
CA LYS A 263 10.41 16.97 15.90
C LYS A 263 9.61 15.67 15.75
N GLY A 264 8.51 15.70 14.99
CA GLY A 264 7.82 14.49 14.57
C GLY A 264 8.63 13.66 13.56
N GLU A 265 8.21 12.42 13.30
CA GLU A 265 8.71 11.61 12.22
C GLU A 265 7.92 11.89 10.93
N GLY A 266 8.55 11.78 9.77
CA GLY A 266 7.93 12.02 8.48
C GLY A 266 8.73 11.50 7.30
N ILE A 267 8.39 11.96 6.10
CA ILE A 267 9.04 11.55 4.86
C ILE A 267 10.54 11.91 4.82
N ALA A 268 10.98 12.90 5.59
CA ALA A 268 12.35 13.39 5.62
C ALA A 268 13.21 12.79 6.75
N GLY A 269 12.64 11.98 7.62
CA GLY A 269 13.46 11.32 8.66
C GLY A 269 12.68 10.90 9.89
N THR A 270 13.46 10.33 10.81
CA THR A 270 13.02 9.83 12.11
C THR A 270 13.81 10.60 13.19
N PRO A 271 13.16 11.30 14.14
CA PRO A 271 13.89 12.03 15.18
C PRO A 271 14.56 11.11 16.21
N ALA A 272 15.48 11.65 16.98
CA ALA A 272 16.17 10.95 18.07
C ALA A 272 15.20 10.35 19.10
N TYR A 273 14.08 10.97 19.32
CA TYR A 273 13.05 10.53 20.26
C TYR A 273 11.70 10.46 19.56
N THR A 274 11.03 9.31 19.68
CA THR A 274 9.72 9.07 19.06
C THR A 274 8.70 8.57 20.07
N TRP A 275 7.44 8.87 19.81
CA TRP A 275 6.31 8.35 20.58
C TRP A 275 5.29 7.68 19.64
N SER A 276 4.78 6.52 20.05
CA SER A 276 3.76 5.76 19.32
C SER A 276 2.42 5.78 20.09
N TYR A 277 1.32 5.80 19.33
CA TYR A 277 -0.03 5.75 19.91
C TYR A 277 -0.26 4.48 20.74
N GLY A 278 -0.94 4.64 21.87
CA GLY A 278 -1.28 3.54 22.78
C GLY A 278 -0.16 3.10 23.73
N THR A 279 0.98 3.80 23.75
CA THR A 279 2.06 3.56 24.71
C THR A 279 2.22 4.74 25.69
N THR A 280 2.86 4.49 26.81
CA THR A 280 3.24 5.54 27.80
C THR A 280 4.74 5.78 27.79
N THR A 281 5.47 5.15 26.86
CA THR A 281 6.94 5.22 26.79
C THR A 281 7.39 5.95 25.55
N VAL A 282 8.43 6.77 25.70
CA VAL A 282 9.16 7.40 24.61
C VAL A 282 10.31 6.48 24.20
N THR A 283 10.41 6.23 22.90
CA THR A 283 11.53 5.44 22.34
C THR A 283 12.69 6.35 22.00
N THR A 284 13.89 6.02 22.51
CA THR A 284 15.14 6.67 22.09
C THR A 284 15.69 5.94 20.89
N ASN A 285 15.88 6.65 19.77
CA ASN A 285 16.57 6.11 18.60
C ASN A 285 18.08 6.31 18.77
N THR A 286 18.89 5.36 18.31
CA THR A 286 20.33 5.36 18.54
C THR A 286 21.10 6.37 17.69
N VAL A 287 20.44 7.02 16.74
CA VAL A 287 21.03 7.99 15.82
C VAL A 287 20.20 9.25 15.75
N GLU A 288 20.85 10.38 15.47
CA GLU A 288 20.20 11.60 15.05
C GLU A 288 19.54 11.38 13.68
N GLY A 289 18.24 11.54 13.57
CA GLY A 289 17.49 11.16 12.37
C GLY A 289 17.19 12.31 11.42
N TYR A 290 17.49 13.54 11.80
CA TYR A 290 17.41 14.71 10.93
C TYR A 290 18.76 15.38 10.76
N ILE A 291 19.04 15.82 9.54
CA ILE A 291 20.29 16.50 9.23
C ILE A 291 20.45 17.73 10.14
N ASN A 292 21.48 17.73 10.97
CA ASN A 292 21.82 18.76 11.92
C ASN A 292 20.75 19.09 12.97
N GLY A 293 19.87 18.17 13.31
CA GLY A 293 19.10 18.28 14.53
C GLY A 293 17.66 17.77 14.53
N SER A 294 17.37 16.85 15.44
CA SER A 294 16.03 16.32 15.73
C SER A 294 15.17 17.24 16.58
N MET A 295 15.76 18.30 17.19
CA MET A 295 15.09 19.21 18.11
C MET A 295 14.81 20.54 17.42
N GLY A 296 13.92 21.34 18.02
CA GLY A 296 13.65 22.71 17.62
C GLY A 296 12.46 22.86 16.69
N ARG A 297 12.11 24.13 16.39
CA ARG A 297 10.80 24.48 15.85
C ARG A 297 10.59 24.25 14.36
N GLY A 298 11.65 24.00 13.59
CA GLY A 298 11.53 23.73 12.14
C GLY A 298 10.87 22.38 11.86
N ALA A 299 10.04 22.31 10.83
CA ALA A 299 9.21 21.17 10.48
C ALA A 299 9.72 20.49 9.20
N PRO A 300 10.52 19.40 9.30
CA PRO A 300 11.11 18.73 8.13
C PRO A 300 10.09 17.83 7.42
N GLY A 301 9.99 17.97 6.11
CA GLY A 301 9.04 17.18 5.33
C GLY A 301 7.60 17.47 5.72
N ASN A 302 6.84 16.43 5.96
CA ASN A 302 5.48 16.50 6.50
C ASN A 302 5.43 16.29 8.02
N ALA A 303 6.56 16.12 8.68
CA ALA A 303 6.67 16.08 10.13
C ALA A 303 6.60 17.47 10.75
N ALA A 304 6.13 17.57 11.99
CA ALA A 304 6.07 18.82 12.73
C ALA A 304 7.38 19.15 13.45
N GLY A 305 7.60 20.43 13.71
CA GLY A 305 8.66 20.93 14.59
C GLY A 305 8.30 20.76 16.07
N GLY A 306 9.29 20.58 16.91
CA GLY A 306 9.17 20.62 18.35
C GLY A 306 9.10 22.04 18.90
N GLY A 307 8.67 22.21 20.15
CA GLY A 307 8.71 23.47 20.83
C GLY A 307 10.16 23.97 21.08
N THR A 308 10.32 25.27 21.42
CA THR A 308 11.57 25.84 21.87
C THR A 308 11.42 26.29 23.31
N ASP A 309 12.50 26.33 24.07
CA ASP A 309 12.52 26.87 25.44
C ASP A 309 13.61 27.92 25.54
N GLY A 310 13.19 29.16 25.70
CA GLY A 310 14.12 30.31 25.82
C GLY A 310 14.86 30.37 27.13
N GLN A 311 14.41 29.69 28.17
CA GLN A 311 15.01 29.69 29.52
C GLN A 311 14.92 28.29 30.17
N PRO A 312 15.55 27.27 29.63
CA PRO A 312 15.43 25.90 30.14
C PRO A 312 16.00 25.71 31.55
N THR A 313 16.76 26.67 32.05
CA THR A 313 17.28 26.71 33.44
C THR A 313 16.31 27.27 34.47
N ASN A 314 15.21 27.88 34.00
CA ASN A 314 14.25 28.59 34.88
C ASN A 314 12.93 27.78 34.86
N GLY A 315 12.76 26.92 35.83
CA GLY A 315 11.61 26.01 35.92
C GLY A 315 10.28 26.69 35.65
N ASN A 316 9.38 26.08 34.93
CA ASN A 316 8.02 26.55 34.59
C ASN A 316 7.93 27.85 33.79
N GLN A 317 8.98 28.30 33.16
CA GLN A 317 8.92 29.46 32.29
C GLN A 317 9.30 29.12 30.88
N SER A 318 8.70 29.74 29.90
CA SER A 318 9.05 29.65 28.48
C SER A 318 8.79 28.34 27.78
N ASN A 319 8.07 27.38 28.38
CA ASN A 319 7.72 26.13 27.73
C ASN A 319 6.71 26.32 26.59
N THR A 320 7.01 25.83 25.36
CA THR A 320 6.20 26.00 24.16
C THR A 320 5.73 24.69 23.57
N GLY A 321 4.56 24.73 22.94
CA GLY A 321 3.91 23.56 22.34
C GLY A 321 4.57 23.07 21.06
N GLY A 322 4.45 21.78 20.77
CA GLY A 322 4.84 21.18 19.49
C GLY A 322 3.84 21.51 18.38
N GLY A 323 4.31 21.57 17.13
CA GLY A 323 3.48 21.71 15.94
C GLY A 323 2.72 20.43 15.60
N GLY A 324 1.63 20.50 14.84
CA GLY A 324 0.90 19.36 14.29
C GLY A 324 1.54 18.83 13.01
N GLY A 325 1.47 17.51 12.76
CA GLY A 325 1.94 16.87 11.50
C GLY A 325 1.16 17.33 10.26
N GLY A 326 1.67 17.11 9.08
CA GLY A 326 1.04 17.44 7.79
C GLY A 326 0.85 16.20 6.87
N ASN A 327 -0.09 16.30 5.93
CA ASN A 327 -0.29 15.35 4.82
C ASN A 327 -1.07 16.02 3.69
N GLY A 328 -2.37 15.78 3.50
CA GLY A 328 -3.23 16.47 2.53
C GLY A 328 -3.39 17.96 2.86
N GLY A 329 -3.43 18.28 4.14
CA GLY A 329 -3.34 19.62 4.72
C GLY A 329 -2.07 19.81 5.53
N ALA A 330 -1.65 21.06 5.71
CA ALA A 330 -0.54 21.39 6.60
C ALA A 330 -1.00 21.31 8.07
N GLY A 331 -0.09 20.94 8.94
CA GLY A 331 -0.30 21.01 10.38
C GLY A 331 -0.28 22.44 10.92
N GLY A 332 -0.88 22.64 12.09
CA GLY A 332 -0.91 23.91 12.80
C GLY A 332 0.34 24.14 13.63
N GLN A 333 0.71 25.38 13.83
CA GLN A 333 1.81 25.77 14.72
C GLN A 333 1.41 25.52 16.19
N GLY A 334 2.36 25.06 17.01
CA GLY A 334 2.24 24.98 18.45
C GLY A 334 2.21 26.33 19.13
N GLY A 335 1.69 26.39 20.37
CA GLY A 335 1.53 27.62 21.16
C GLY A 335 2.84 28.14 21.71
N SER A 336 2.91 29.48 21.81
CA SER A 336 3.97 30.20 22.51
C SER A 336 3.86 29.95 24.02
N GLY A 337 4.99 29.91 24.73
CA GLY A 337 5.02 30.06 26.16
C GLY A 337 4.92 31.53 26.56
N TRP A 338 4.43 31.81 27.74
CA TRP A 338 4.40 33.12 28.44
C TRP A 338 4.20 34.35 27.51
N PRO A 339 2.96 34.83 27.28
CA PRO A 339 2.70 35.91 26.35
C PRO A 339 3.38 37.23 26.83
N ALA A 340 3.84 38.02 25.85
CA ALA A 340 4.40 39.34 26.09
C ALA A 340 3.48 40.19 26.99
N GLY A 341 4.02 40.72 28.06
CA GLY A 341 3.32 41.63 28.96
C GLY A 341 2.92 41.07 30.32
N VAL A 342 3.12 39.82 30.62
CA VAL A 342 2.85 39.22 31.93
C VAL A 342 4.18 38.81 32.57
N GLY A 343 4.83 39.74 33.26
CA GLY A 343 6.10 39.53 33.98
C GLY A 343 7.33 39.44 33.10
N ALA A 344 8.13 40.47 33.16
CA ALA A 344 9.44 40.71 32.58
C ALA A 344 10.20 39.55 31.90
N GLN A 345 9.72 39.06 30.79
CA GLN A 345 10.51 38.27 29.88
C GLN A 345 11.10 39.19 28.81
N ASP A 346 12.37 39.09 28.59
CA ASP A 346 13.03 39.78 27.50
C ASP A 346 12.42 39.32 26.15
N SER A 347 11.83 40.27 25.42
CA SER A 347 11.20 40.01 24.12
C SER A 347 12.17 39.42 23.07
N SER A 348 13.48 39.53 23.29
CA SER A 348 14.53 38.98 22.46
C SER A 348 14.68 37.43 22.61
N VAL A 349 14.19 36.87 23.71
CA VAL A 349 14.24 35.38 23.99
C VAL A 349 12.86 34.74 23.95
N PHE A 350 11.90 35.38 23.32
CA PHE A 350 10.51 34.91 23.27
C PHE A 350 10.43 33.52 22.65
N PRO A 351 10.01 32.50 23.40
CA PRO A 351 9.88 31.14 22.83
C PRO A 351 8.60 31.04 22.01
N TYR A 352 8.71 30.44 20.83
CA TYR A 352 7.57 30.13 19.98
C TYR A 352 7.44 28.62 19.81
N GLY A 353 6.20 28.14 19.70
CA GLY A 353 5.91 26.73 19.43
C GLY A 353 6.45 26.26 18.10
N GLY A 354 6.56 24.94 17.97
CA GLY A 354 7.01 24.26 16.76
C GLY A 354 6.14 24.58 15.55
N TYR A 355 6.72 24.68 14.36
CA TYR A 355 5.97 24.83 13.14
C TYR A 355 5.20 23.54 12.79
N GLY A 356 4.06 23.67 12.13
CA GLY A 356 3.32 22.55 11.59
C GLY A 356 4.05 21.88 10.42
N GLY A 357 3.87 20.58 10.24
CA GLY A 357 4.38 19.83 9.09
C GLY A 357 3.76 20.33 7.77
N ALA A 358 4.53 20.34 6.70
CA ALA A 358 4.04 20.78 5.41
C ALA A 358 3.00 19.81 4.82
N ALA A 359 2.08 20.34 4.03
CA ALA A 359 1.23 19.51 3.18
C ALA A 359 2.10 18.79 2.13
N PHE A 360 1.81 17.52 1.87
CA PHE A 360 2.47 16.74 0.83
C PHE A 360 1.81 17.03 -0.53
N THR A 361 2.28 18.06 -1.22
CA THR A 361 1.68 18.55 -2.47
C THR A 361 1.88 17.62 -3.68
N GLN A 362 2.81 16.67 -3.58
CA GLN A 362 3.08 15.65 -4.61
C GLN A 362 2.12 14.45 -4.55
N GLY A 363 1.15 14.47 -3.60
CA GLY A 363 0.18 13.41 -3.42
C GLY A 363 -0.66 13.18 -4.67
N SER A 364 -0.69 11.94 -5.14
CA SER A 364 -1.50 11.45 -6.25
C SER A 364 -1.86 9.99 -5.99
N LEU A 365 -2.68 9.41 -6.86
CA LEU A 365 -3.01 7.98 -6.75
C LEU A 365 -1.79 7.06 -6.89
N GLN A 366 -0.71 7.51 -7.54
CA GLN A 366 0.55 6.77 -7.72
C GLN A 366 1.60 7.12 -6.66
N ARG A 367 1.30 8.09 -5.78
CA ARG A 367 2.26 8.60 -4.82
C ARG A 367 1.58 9.05 -3.53
N ILE A 368 1.63 8.22 -2.51
CA ILE A 368 0.90 8.39 -1.26
C ILE A 368 1.82 8.25 -0.06
N VAL A 369 1.56 9.01 0.97
CA VAL A 369 2.35 8.97 2.22
C VAL A 369 1.45 8.81 3.43
N MET A 370 2.03 8.36 4.53
CA MET A 370 1.40 8.39 5.85
C MET A 370 1.29 9.82 6.37
N GLY A 371 0.39 10.05 7.28
CA GLY A 371 0.33 11.29 8.05
C GLY A 371 1.62 11.52 8.81
N GLY A 372 2.12 12.76 8.79
CA GLY A 372 3.29 13.18 9.55
C GLY A 372 3.01 13.18 11.05
N GLY A 373 4.01 12.87 11.85
CA GLY A 373 3.94 12.95 13.31
C GLY A 373 3.94 14.39 13.80
N GLY A 374 3.20 14.67 14.88
CA GLY A 374 3.27 15.94 15.64
C GLY A 374 4.62 16.08 16.36
N GLY A 375 5.04 17.31 16.58
CA GLY A 375 6.24 17.62 17.36
C GLY A 375 5.97 17.59 18.87
N ALA A 376 6.97 17.32 19.67
CA ALA A 376 6.88 17.38 21.12
C ALA A 376 6.87 18.84 21.61
N GLY A 377 6.12 19.12 22.68
CA GLY A 377 6.29 20.31 23.49
C GLY A 377 7.57 20.24 24.34
N THR A 378 7.97 21.36 24.91
CA THR A 378 9.09 21.38 25.84
C THR A 378 8.64 21.08 27.27
N ALA A 379 9.48 20.36 28.00
CA ALA A 379 9.27 20.07 29.42
C ALA A 379 10.59 20.26 30.19
N ASN A 380 10.58 20.97 31.30
CA ASN A 380 11.81 21.24 32.04
C ASN A 380 11.71 20.93 33.54
N ASN A 381 10.56 20.53 34.04
CA ASN A 381 10.39 20.13 35.45
C ASN A 381 9.45 18.91 35.61
N SER A 382 9.08 18.26 34.55
CA SER A 382 8.23 17.07 34.61
C SER A 382 9.03 15.87 35.12
N THR A 383 8.37 15.01 35.91
CA THR A 383 8.96 13.74 36.33
C THR A 383 9.07 12.79 35.13
N THR A 384 10.02 11.83 35.17
CA THR A 384 10.20 10.83 34.12
C THR A 384 8.93 10.12 33.72
N ALA A 385 7.98 9.94 34.64
CA ALA A 385 6.68 9.32 34.39
C ALA A 385 5.75 10.17 33.49
N ASN A 386 6.01 11.45 33.31
CA ASN A 386 5.15 12.37 32.57
C ASN A 386 5.75 12.84 31.23
N GLN A 387 6.92 12.34 30.84
CA GLN A 387 7.58 12.75 29.58
C GLN A 387 6.70 12.50 28.35
N TYR A 388 5.93 11.41 28.32
CA TYR A 388 5.03 11.14 27.19
C TYR A 388 3.93 12.22 27.04
N ASN A 389 3.53 12.92 28.10
CA ASN A 389 2.49 13.96 28.06
C ASN A 389 2.85 15.15 27.17
N CYS A 390 4.16 15.42 27.00
CA CYS A 390 4.66 16.45 26.11
C CYS A 390 4.89 15.94 24.69
N SER A 391 4.74 14.62 24.45
CA SER A 391 5.01 14.03 23.15
C SER A 391 4.01 14.50 22.10
N GLY A 392 4.50 14.67 20.87
CA GLY A 392 3.65 14.81 19.70
C GLY A 392 2.95 13.50 19.35
N ALA A 393 1.81 13.58 18.72
CA ALA A 393 1.01 12.43 18.35
C ALA A 393 1.43 11.82 17.00
N PRO A 394 1.33 10.50 16.81
CA PRO A 394 1.60 9.88 15.52
C PRO A 394 0.48 10.17 14.51
N GLY A 395 0.86 10.23 13.22
CA GLY A 395 -0.07 10.40 12.12
C GLY A 395 -0.88 9.14 11.81
N GLY A 396 -1.89 9.26 10.97
CA GLY A 396 -2.66 8.14 10.41
C GLY A 396 -1.84 7.35 9.40
N GLY A 397 -2.12 6.06 9.29
CA GLY A 397 -1.47 5.18 8.34
C GLY A 397 -2.06 5.28 6.91
N ILE A 398 -1.84 4.24 6.11
CA ILE A 398 -2.35 4.12 4.75
C ILE A 398 -3.31 2.94 4.67
N ILE A 399 -4.45 3.11 3.99
CA ILE A 399 -5.36 2.04 3.61
C ILE A 399 -5.49 2.04 2.10
N ILE A 400 -5.21 0.91 1.46
CA ILE A 400 -5.47 0.67 0.04
C ILE A 400 -6.40 -0.53 -0.05
N ALA A 401 -7.62 -0.32 -0.48
CA ALA A 401 -8.56 -1.39 -0.75
C ALA A 401 -9.02 -1.34 -2.20
N ARG A 402 -8.95 -2.50 -2.87
CA ARG A 402 -9.45 -2.73 -4.22
C ARG A 402 -10.48 -3.84 -4.15
N ALA A 403 -11.62 -3.64 -4.78
CA ALA A 403 -12.69 -4.63 -4.79
C ALA A 403 -13.45 -4.65 -6.11
N GLY A 404 -14.01 -5.81 -6.48
CA GLY A 404 -14.96 -5.90 -7.58
C GLY A 404 -16.26 -5.16 -7.28
N LEU A 405 -16.70 -5.17 -6.02
CA LEU A 405 -17.84 -4.45 -5.50
C LEU A 405 -17.63 -4.17 -4.01
N TYR A 406 -18.07 -3.00 -3.55
CA TYR A 406 -18.16 -2.71 -2.12
C TYR A 406 -19.58 -2.90 -1.61
N ALA A 407 -19.71 -3.32 -0.36
CA ALA A 407 -20.98 -3.46 0.34
C ALA A 407 -20.80 -3.16 1.84
N GLY A 408 -21.93 -3.01 2.55
CA GLY A 408 -21.95 -2.74 3.99
C GLY A 408 -22.03 -1.26 4.33
N SER A 409 -22.04 -0.94 5.63
CA SER A 409 -22.20 0.41 6.18
C SER A 409 -21.15 0.75 7.25
N GLY A 410 -20.03 0.08 7.21
CA GLY A 410 -18.93 0.25 8.15
C GLY A 410 -18.05 1.47 7.86
N SER A 411 -16.90 1.53 8.52
CA SER A 411 -16.00 2.68 8.48
C SER A 411 -14.58 2.33 8.04
N VAL A 412 -13.94 3.26 7.33
CA VAL A 412 -12.54 3.20 6.93
C VAL A 412 -11.81 4.42 7.52
N ILE A 413 -10.84 4.19 8.41
CA ILE A 413 -10.30 5.22 9.29
C ILE A 413 -8.78 5.28 9.18
N ALA A 414 -8.25 6.42 8.74
CA ALA A 414 -6.83 6.74 8.73
C ALA A 414 -6.54 8.07 9.44
N ASP A 415 -7.21 8.31 10.56
CA ASP A 415 -7.08 9.54 11.32
C ASP A 415 -5.71 9.65 11.99
N GLY A 416 -5.22 10.88 12.14
CA GLY A 416 -4.10 11.18 13.02
C GLY A 416 -4.51 11.08 14.48
N ALA A 417 -3.61 10.63 15.34
CA ALA A 417 -3.86 10.60 16.77
C ALA A 417 -3.87 12.01 17.36
N ALA A 418 -4.67 12.19 18.41
CA ALA A 418 -4.66 13.43 19.20
C ALA A 418 -3.42 13.49 20.10
N GLY A 419 -2.92 14.69 20.35
CA GLY A 419 -1.84 14.94 21.30
C GLY A 419 -2.19 14.43 22.70
N PRO A 420 -1.23 13.91 23.46
CA PRO A 420 -1.47 13.50 24.84
C PRO A 420 -2.10 14.64 25.66
N GLY A 421 -2.98 14.33 26.59
CA GLY A 421 -3.66 15.33 27.44
C GLY A 421 -4.95 15.92 26.87
N VAL A 422 -5.39 15.53 25.66
CA VAL A 422 -6.65 15.99 25.04
C VAL A 422 -7.90 15.56 25.85
N THR A 423 -7.86 14.45 26.53
CA THR A 423 -8.92 14.05 27.45
C THR A 423 -8.71 14.72 28.80
N GLN A 424 -9.58 15.65 29.16
CA GLN A 424 -9.55 16.48 30.38
C GLN A 424 -9.48 15.71 31.70
N THR A 425 -9.38 14.42 31.70
CA THR A 425 -9.47 13.50 32.86
C THR A 425 -8.11 13.00 33.36
N TYR A 426 -6.99 13.43 32.73
CA TYR A 426 -5.68 12.94 33.19
C TYR A 426 -5.19 13.65 34.45
N SER A 427 -4.97 12.85 35.49
CA SER A 427 -4.18 13.18 36.66
C SER A 427 -2.91 12.29 36.62
N PRO A 428 -1.70 12.83 36.79
CA PRO A 428 -1.41 14.19 37.18
C PRO A 428 -1.51 15.18 36.01
N ALA A 429 -1.91 16.41 36.36
CA ALA A 429 -2.01 17.50 35.43
C ALA A 429 -0.68 17.72 34.70
N GLN A 430 -0.74 17.94 33.38
CA GLN A 430 0.41 18.35 32.59
C GLN A 430 0.97 19.66 33.13
N THR A 431 2.20 19.67 33.59
CA THR A 431 2.83 20.86 34.18
C THR A 431 3.59 21.69 33.17
N ASP A 432 3.97 21.08 32.01
CA ASP A 432 4.77 21.70 30.96
C ASP A 432 4.02 21.70 29.62
N ALA A 433 4.63 22.15 28.53
CA ALA A 433 3.98 22.37 27.26
C ALA A 433 3.47 21.04 26.59
N ALA A 434 2.46 21.14 25.74
CA ALA A 434 1.82 20.02 25.10
C ALA A 434 2.37 19.73 23.70
N GLY A 435 2.33 18.47 23.30
CA GLY A 435 2.70 18.06 21.93
C GLY A 435 1.59 18.30 20.91
N GLY A 436 1.96 18.40 19.64
CA GLY A 436 1.04 18.57 18.52
C GLY A 436 0.30 17.29 18.13
N GLY A 437 -0.83 17.43 17.45
CA GLY A 437 -1.60 16.33 16.86
C GLY A 437 -0.90 15.72 15.65
N GLY A 438 -1.12 14.43 15.38
CA GLY A 438 -0.67 13.76 14.16
C GLY A 438 -1.55 14.12 12.96
N ALA A 439 -1.02 14.12 11.75
CA ALA A 439 -1.83 14.35 10.55
C ALA A 439 -2.68 13.13 10.19
N GLY A 440 -3.81 13.35 9.49
CA GLY A 440 -4.56 12.27 8.84
C GLY A 440 -3.70 11.55 7.80
N GLY A 441 -3.94 10.26 7.63
CA GLY A 441 -3.23 9.38 6.69
C GLY A 441 -3.79 9.45 5.27
N THR A 442 -3.70 8.33 4.55
CA THR A 442 -4.21 8.22 3.17
C THR A 442 -5.11 7.00 3.02
N ILE A 443 -6.26 7.19 2.40
CA ILE A 443 -7.23 6.14 2.07
C ILE A 443 -7.39 6.09 0.55
N ILE A 444 -7.31 4.87 -0.04
CA ILE A 444 -7.67 4.58 -1.42
C ILE A 444 -8.74 3.49 -1.41
N LEU A 445 -9.92 3.80 -1.94
CA LEU A 445 -11.02 2.86 -2.15
C LEU A 445 -11.40 2.90 -3.62
N VAL A 446 -11.04 1.83 -4.35
CA VAL A 446 -11.26 1.77 -5.79
C VAL A 446 -11.91 0.45 -6.20
N ASN A 447 -12.82 0.56 -7.13
CA ASN A 447 -13.47 -0.58 -7.75
C ASN A 447 -12.63 -1.07 -8.92
N VAL A 448 -12.41 -2.38 -9.04
CA VAL A 448 -11.66 -2.97 -10.16
C VAL A 448 -12.56 -3.32 -11.34
N ASN A 449 -13.88 -3.25 -11.19
CA ASN A 449 -14.86 -3.47 -12.25
C ASN A 449 -15.50 -2.13 -12.67
N SER A 450 -15.74 -1.91 -13.94
CA SER A 450 -16.52 -0.77 -14.40
C SER A 450 -17.99 -0.96 -14.00
N GLY A 451 -18.55 -0.10 -13.15
CA GLY A 451 -19.96 -0.22 -12.77
C GLY A 451 -20.31 0.45 -11.45
N THR A 452 -21.35 -0.04 -10.78
CA THR A 452 -21.78 0.46 -9.48
C THR A 452 -20.76 0.11 -8.42
N THR A 453 -20.21 1.12 -7.73
CA THR A 453 -19.12 0.93 -6.77
C THR A 453 -19.56 0.33 -5.44
N GLY A 454 -20.82 0.50 -5.04
CA GLY A 454 -21.35 0.03 -3.74
C GLY A 454 -20.86 0.82 -2.52
N LEU A 455 -20.13 1.93 -2.72
CA LEU A 455 -19.52 2.73 -1.64
C LEU A 455 -20.52 3.62 -0.87
N GLY A 456 -21.77 3.80 -1.35
CA GLY A 456 -22.72 4.81 -0.87
C GLY A 456 -23.12 4.74 0.60
N SER A 457 -22.85 3.66 1.31
CA SER A 457 -23.12 3.52 2.75
C SER A 457 -21.86 3.44 3.61
N ILE A 458 -20.69 3.37 2.99
CA ILE A 458 -19.40 3.27 3.70
C ILE A 458 -18.93 4.69 4.05
N THR A 459 -18.40 4.85 5.27
CA THR A 459 -17.82 6.11 5.73
C THR A 459 -16.30 6.05 5.66
N ALA A 460 -15.64 7.16 5.31
CA ALA A 460 -14.18 7.25 5.29
C ALA A 460 -13.70 8.50 6.02
N SER A 461 -12.68 8.35 6.87
CA SER A 461 -12.11 9.42 7.68
C SER A 461 -10.58 9.40 7.63
N ALA A 462 -9.99 10.55 7.34
CA ALA A 462 -8.57 10.83 7.41
C ALA A 462 -8.35 12.23 8.03
N VAL A 463 -8.94 12.46 9.20
CA VAL A 463 -8.87 13.75 9.91
C VAL A 463 -7.55 13.90 10.65
N GLY A 464 -7.11 15.13 10.83
CA GLY A 464 -5.96 15.45 11.68
C GLY A 464 -6.30 15.34 13.16
N GLY A 465 -5.35 14.86 13.95
CA GLY A 465 -5.46 14.80 15.41
C GLY A 465 -5.48 16.17 16.07
N THR A 466 -6.23 16.31 17.13
CA THR A 466 -6.25 17.53 17.94
C THR A 466 -4.89 17.75 18.64
N GLY A 467 -4.43 18.97 18.72
CA GLY A 467 -3.25 19.34 19.51
C GLY A 467 -3.48 19.15 21.01
N GLY A 468 -2.45 18.83 21.76
CA GLY A 468 -2.54 18.59 23.19
C GLY A 468 -2.98 19.82 23.99
N TYR A 469 -3.77 19.62 25.03
CA TYR A 469 -4.26 20.65 25.95
C TYR A 469 -3.39 20.76 27.19
N MET A 470 -3.30 21.99 27.73
CA MET A 470 -2.73 22.27 29.05
C MET A 470 -3.85 22.40 30.08
N THR A 471 -3.90 21.50 31.04
CA THR A 471 -4.92 21.48 32.08
C THR A 471 -4.52 22.22 33.32
N THR A 472 -3.27 22.68 33.41
CA THR A 472 -2.75 23.53 34.46
C THR A 472 -2.89 25.02 34.10
N TYR A 473 -2.91 25.89 35.09
CA TYR A 473 -3.04 27.36 34.89
C TYR A 473 -1.71 28.07 34.59
N TYR A 474 -0.65 27.32 34.34
CA TYR A 474 0.63 27.88 33.94
C TYR A 474 0.58 28.29 32.45
N ASN A 475 1.29 29.36 32.13
CA ASN A 475 1.29 29.97 30.80
C ASN A 475 2.18 29.19 29.80
N HIS A 476 1.97 27.89 29.69
CA HIS A 476 2.71 27.02 28.77
C HIS A 476 1.97 26.86 27.45
N GLY A 477 2.70 26.62 26.37
CA GLY A 477 2.17 26.50 25.03
C GLY A 477 1.41 25.17 24.80
N PRO A 478 0.14 25.24 24.34
CA PRO A 478 -0.58 24.06 23.89
C PRO A 478 -0.09 23.57 22.51
N GLY A 479 -0.46 22.32 22.12
CA GLY A 479 -0.05 21.73 20.86
C GLY A 479 -0.85 22.22 19.65
N GLY A 480 -0.22 22.31 18.48
CA GLY A 480 -0.86 22.57 17.20
C GLY A 480 -1.68 21.39 16.69
N GLY A 481 -2.75 21.63 15.93
CA GLY A 481 -3.58 20.58 15.33
C GLY A 481 -2.90 19.92 14.13
N GLY A 482 -3.08 18.62 13.92
CA GLY A 482 -2.60 17.89 12.73
C GLY A 482 -3.37 18.28 11.46
N GLY A 483 -2.75 18.28 10.30
CA GLY A 483 -3.40 18.47 9.00
C GLY A 483 -4.30 17.28 8.62
N GLY A 484 -5.35 17.50 7.83
CA GLY A 484 -6.16 16.42 7.26
C GLY A 484 -5.38 15.63 6.22
N GLY A 485 -5.80 14.38 5.96
CA GLY A 485 -5.17 13.45 5.04
C GLY A 485 -5.75 13.47 3.63
N TYR A 486 -5.60 12.36 2.92
CA TYR A 486 -6.15 12.14 1.58
C TYR A 486 -7.18 11.00 1.57
N ILE A 487 -8.27 11.17 0.82
CA ILE A 487 -9.19 10.09 0.43
C ILE A 487 -9.31 10.10 -1.09
N TYR A 488 -8.90 9.00 -1.72
CA TYR A 488 -9.08 8.73 -3.15
C TYR A 488 -10.17 7.69 -3.32
N THR A 489 -11.16 7.96 -4.17
CA THR A 489 -12.28 7.05 -4.43
C THR A 489 -12.77 7.20 -5.87
N ASP A 490 -13.26 6.13 -6.46
CA ASP A 490 -13.91 6.13 -7.77
C ASP A 490 -15.44 6.13 -7.69
N GLY A 491 -16.01 6.32 -6.50
CA GLY A 491 -17.44 6.39 -6.26
C GLY A 491 -17.79 7.30 -5.08
N THR A 492 -19.08 7.56 -4.91
CA THR A 492 -19.57 8.36 -3.80
C THR A 492 -19.61 7.54 -2.52
N LEU A 493 -18.96 8.01 -1.47
CA LEU A 493 -19.01 7.46 -0.11
C LEU A 493 -20.23 8.01 0.65
N GLY A 494 -20.72 7.29 1.63
CA GLY A 494 -21.81 7.71 2.52
C GLY A 494 -21.46 8.98 3.30
N SER A 495 -20.22 9.06 3.78
CA SER A 495 -19.62 10.31 4.27
C SER A 495 -18.11 10.29 4.17
N THR A 496 -17.49 11.48 4.08
CA THR A 496 -16.05 11.66 4.10
C THR A 496 -15.65 12.74 5.09
N ALA A 497 -14.54 12.54 5.80
CA ALA A 497 -13.97 13.53 6.70
C ALA A 497 -12.45 13.62 6.48
N VAL A 498 -11.98 14.83 6.15
CA VAL A 498 -10.55 15.15 5.97
C VAL A 498 -10.22 16.47 6.65
N THR A 499 -10.95 16.85 7.69
CA THR A 499 -10.72 18.11 8.40
C THR A 499 -9.37 18.09 9.11
N GLY A 500 -8.73 19.27 9.18
CA GLY A 500 -7.59 19.43 10.07
C GLY A 500 -8.03 19.31 11.54
N GLY A 501 -7.12 18.83 12.37
CA GLY A 501 -7.32 18.73 13.81
C GLY A 501 -7.43 20.09 14.47
N ALA A 502 -8.24 20.18 15.51
CA ALA A 502 -8.34 21.40 16.31
C ALA A 502 -7.00 21.70 17.00
N GLN A 503 -6.73 22.97 17.24
CA GLN A 503 -5.62 23.40 18.08
C GLN A 503 -5.86 23.04 19.55
N GLY A 504 -4.79 22.88 20.33
CA GLY A 504 -4.86 22.78 21.76
C GLY A 504 -5.12 24.14 22.43
N PHE A 505 -5.48 24.11 23.69
CA PHE A 505 -5.73 25.31 24.53
C PHE A 505 -5.11 25.13 25.91
N THR A 506 -4.83 26.24 26.56
CA THR A 506 -4.32 26.29 27.93
C THR A 506 -5.40 26.84 28.87
N ARG A 507 -5.43 26.38 30.11
CA ARG A 507 -6.30 26.89 31.16
C ARG A 507 -5.84 28.27 31.58
N THR A 508 -6.79 29.20 31.81
CA THR A 508 -6.49 30.58 32.23
C THR A 508 -6.93 30.86 33.66
N GLY A 509 -6.16 31.65 34.35
CA GLY A 509 -6.50 32.40 35.56
C GLY A 509 -6.58 31.63 36.89
N SER A 510 -6.87 30.33 36.91
CA SER A 510 -6.95 29.52 38.15
C SER A 510 -7.02 28.04 37.83
N THR A 511 -6.87 27.18 38.86
CA THR A 511 -6.99 25.71 38.73
C THR A 511 -8.38 25.24 38.22
N THR A 512 -9.39 26.09 38.29
CA THR A 512 -10.77 25.84 37.84
C THR A 512 -11.20 26.71 36.67
N GLY A 513 -10.31 27.59 36.14
CA GLY A 513 -10.60 28.48 35.03
C GLY A 513 -10.86 27.76 33.71
N PRO A 514 -11.47 28.43 32.71
CA PRO A 514 -11.74 27.83 31.42
C PRO A 514 -10.45 27.50 30.66
N ILE A 515 -10.47 26.41 29.88
CA ILE A 515 -9.39 26.03 28.95
C ILE A 515 -9.70 26.65 27.60
N ASN A 516 -9.29 27.90 27.35
CA ASN A 516 -9.65 28.63 26.15
C ASN A 516 -8.55 29.53 25.58
N ASN A 517 -7.36 29.59 26.20
CA ASN A 517 -6.26 30.40 25.69
C ASN A 517 -5.42 29.58 24.71
N SER A 518 -5.35 30.05 23.47
CA SER A 518 -4.61 29.36 22.39
C SER A 518 -3.10 29.66 22.44
N TYR A 519 -2.64 30.71 23.08
CA TYR A 519 -1.25 31.16 23.01
C TYR A 519 -0.66 31.09 21.58
N ASN A 520 -1.44 31.56 20.59
CA ASN A 520 -1.10 31.56 19.16
C ASN A 520 -0.99 30.20 18.50
N THR A 521 -1.44 29.11 19.14
CA THR A 521 -1.59 27.82 18.42
C THR A 521 -2.51 27.98 17.22
N LYS A 522 -2.31 27.10 16.24
CA LYS A 522 -3.15 27.02 15.04
C LYS A 522 -3.74 25.63 14.87
N PRO A 523 -4.96 25.53 14.34
CA PRO A 523 -5.50 24.26 13.89
C PRO A 523 -4.75 23.78 12.64
N GLY A 524 -4.85 22.49 12.34
CA GLY A 524 -4.41 21.96 11.06
C GLY A 524 -5.34 22.40 9.90
N SER A 525 -4.80 22.42 8.71
CA SER A 525 -5.57 22.65 7.48
C SER A 525 -6.29 21.39 7.03
N ASN A 526 -7.43 21.54 6.32
CA ASN A 526 -8.15 20.41 5.77
C ASN A 526 -7.31 19.67 4.71
N GLY A 527 -7.50 18.36 4.63
CA GLY A 527 -6.98 17.50 3.59
C GLY A 527 -7.81 17.55 2.32
N LYS A 528 -7.75 16.47 1.53
CA LYS A 528 -8.40 16.42 0.22
C LYS A 528 -9.16 15.11 0.01
N VAL A 529 -10.37 15.22 -0.52
CA VAL A 529 -11.10 14.10 -1.12
C VAL A 529 -10.97 14.24 -2.63
N VAL A 530 -10.51 13.18 -3.30
CA VAL A 530 -10.30 13.12 -4.74
C VAL A 530 -11.21 12.03 -5.30
N VAL A 531 -12.26 12.43 -5.99
CA VAL A 531 -13.13 11.52 -6.73
C VAL A 531 -12.53 11.34 -8.13
N LEU A 532 -12.21 10.10 -8.46
CA LEU A 532 -11.57 9.74 -9.72
C LEU A 532 -12.63 9.75 -10.85
N SER A 533 -12.34 10.40 -11.96
CA SER A 533 -13.18 10.39 -13.15
C SER A 533 -12.84 9.17 -14.01
N GLY A 534 -13.37 8.04 -13.64
CA GLY A 534 -13.14 6.75 -14.32
C GLY A 534 -12.19 5.84 -13.56
N PRO A 535 -12.11 4.61 -14.04
CA PRO A 535 -11.30 3.59 -13.38
C PRO A 535 -9.83 3.98 -13.40
N PRO A 536 -9.15 3.95 -12.24
CA PRO A 536 -7.74 4.27 -12.19
C PRO A 536 -6.93 3.24 -12.99
N ALA A 537 -5.83 3.67 -13.59
CA ALA A 537 -4.90 2.83 -14.37
C ALA A 537 -4.24 1.67 -13.56
N PHE A 538 -4.67 1.43 -12.34
CA PHE A 538 -4.31 0.28 -11.50
C PHE A 538 -5.18 -0.94 -11.73
N TYR A 539 -5.89 -1.02 -12.87
CA TYR A 539 -6.59 -2.24 -13.17
C TYR A 539 -5.57 -3.38 -13.23
N CYS A 540 -5.60 -4.14 -12.19
CA CYS A 540 -5.45 -5.53 -12.38
C CYS A 540 -6.63 -5.93 -13.26
N GLY A 541 -6.39 -6.12 -14.55
CA GLY A 541 -7.38 -6.77 -15.39
C GLY A 541 -7.90 -7.94 -14.57
N VAL A 542 -9.19 -8.03 -14.44
CA VAL A 542 -9.83 -9.19 -13.82
C VAL A 542 -9.12 -10.39 -14.39
N LEU A 543 -8.80 -11.36 -13.55
CA LEU A 543 -8.21 -12.62 -14.01
C LEU A 543 -8.91 -13.06 -15.26
N PRO A 544 -8.18 -13.34 -16.33
CA PRO A 544 -8.79 -13.94 -17.50
C PRO A 544 -9.55 -15.17 -17.02
N LEU A 545 -10.74 -15.36 -17.56
CA LEU A 545 -11.52 -16.59 -17.43
C LEU A 545 -10.58 -17.80 -17.38
N VAL A 546 -10.70 -18.60 -16.34
CA VAL A 546 -9.89 -19.83 -16.26
C VAL A 546 -10.60 -20.92 -17.05
N LEU A 547 -10.04 -21.24 -18.19
CA LEU A 547 -10.44 -22.40 -18.96
C LEU A 547 -9.88 -23.67 -18.28
N THR A 548 -10.72 -24.38 -17.53
CA THR A 548 -10.29 -25.57 -16.79
C THR A 548 -10.31 -26.83 -17.62
N ASN A 549 -11.06 -26.83 -18.71
CA ASN A 549 -11.17 -27.96 -19.60
C ASN A 549 -11.53 -27.50 -21.04
N PHE A 550 -10.87 -28.04 -22.05
CA PHE A 550 -11.22 -27.85 -23.46
C PHE A 550 -10.99 -29.20 -24.19
N ASN A 551 -12.08 -29.78 -24.65
CA ASN A 551 -12.11 -31.12 -25.23
C ASN A 551 -12.90 -31.16 -26.54
N ALA A 552 -12.69 -32.20 -27.32
CA ALA A 552 -13.48 -32.50 -28.51
C ALA A 552 -13.90 -33.95 -28.55
N ALA A 553 -15.04 -34.20 -29.17
CA ALA A 553 -15.49 -35.53 -29.56
C ALA A 553 -15.87 -35.54 -31.05
N VAL A 554 -15.57 -36.63 -31.76
CA VAL A 554 -15.97 -36.82 -33.16
C VAL A 554 -17.22 -37.69 -33.20
N ASN A 555 -18.34 -37.12 -33.67
CA ASN A 555 -19.63 -37.80 -33.82
C ASN A 555 -20.09 -37.73 -35.27
N ASN A 556 -20.18 -38.85 -35.96
CA ASN A 556 -20.70 -38.93 -37.34
C ASN A 556 -20.05 -37.96 -38.35
N GLY A 557 -18.75 -37.68 -38.18
CA GLY A 557 -18.01 -36.75 -39.03
C GLY A 557 -18.09 -35.28 -38.62
N TYR A 558 -18.78 -34.98 -37.54
CA TYR A 558 -18.81 -33.64 -36.89
C TYR A 558 -17.87 -33.61 -35.69
N VAL A 559 -17.42 -32.42 -35.31
CA VAL A 559 -16.61 -32.24 -34.12
C VAL A 559 -17.39 -31.42 -33.08
N ASP A 560 -17.70 -32.08 -31.96
CA ASP A 560 -18.32 -31.45 -30.79
C ASP A 560 -17.21 -30.93 -29.85
N LEU A 561 -17.06 -29.63 -29.76
CA LEU A 561 -16.15 -28.95 -28.84
C LEU A 561 -16.90 -28.64 -27.53
N ASN A 562 -16.25 -29.00 -26.40
CA ASN A 562 -16.81 -28.78 -25.07
C ASN A 562 -15.76 -28.15 -24.19
N TRP A 563 -16.14 -27.13 -23.42
CA TRP A 563 -15.22 -26.49 -22.45
C TRP A 563 -15.93 -26.12 -21.19
N HIS A 564 -15.12 -26.02 -20.12
CA HIS A 564 -15.55 -25.62 -18.78
C HIS A 564 -14.72 -24.43 -18.33
N ILE A 565 -15.39 -23.46 -17.70
CA ILE A 565 -14.78 -22.24 -17.20
C ILE A 565 -15.02 -22.08 -15.71
N GLU A 566 -14.08 -21.38 -15.08
CA GLU A 566 -14.19 -20.89 -13.69
C GLU A 566 -13.76 -19.43 -13.66
N ASN A 567 -14.19 -18.71 -12.63
CA ASN A 567 -13.85 -17.29 -12.40
C ASN A 567 -14.35 -16.36 -13.53
N GLU A 568 -15.65 -16.32 -13.73
CA GLU A 568 -16.37 -15.65 -14.81
C GLU A 568 -16.46 -14.10 -14.66
N ILE A 569 -15.39 -13.41 -14.34
CA ILE A 569 -15.43 -11.97 -14.12
C ILE A 569 -14.94 -11.24 -15.37
N ASN A 570 -15.68 -10.25 -15.86
CA ASN A 570 -15.35 -9.38 -17.00
C ASN A 570 -15.24 -10.09 -18.37
N PHE A 571 -15.81 -11.28 -18.48
CA PHE A 571 -15.78 -12.06 -19.70
C PHE A 571 -16.97 -11.75 -20.63
N SER A 572 -16.75 -11.73 -21.95
CA SER A 572 -17.76 -11.33 -22.94
C SER A 572 -18.25 -12.50 -23.79
N TYR A 573 -17.34 -13.18 -24.50
CA TYR A 573 -17.69 -14.28 -25.40
C TYR A 573 -16.45 -15.08 -25.80
N PHE A 574 -16.69 -16.25 -26.41
CA PHE A 574 -15.69 -17.10 -27.03
C PHE A 574 -15.76 -16.97 -28.55
N GLU A 575 -14.63 -16.83 -29.22
CA GLU A 575 -14.50 -17.14 -30.65
C GLU A 575 -13.90 -18.52 -30.80
N ILE A 576 -14.51 -19.35 -31.66
CA ILE A 576 -14.01 -20.66 -32.00
C ILE A 576 -13.21 -20.53 -33.28
N GLU A 577 -11.94 -20.85 -33.21
CA GLU A 577 -11.04 -20.81 -34.35
C GLU A 577 -10.63 -22.24 -34.79
N TYR A 578 -10.54 -22.41 -36.09
CA TYR A 578 -10.28 -23.68 -36.78
C TYR A 578 -9.12 -23.52 -37.76
N SER A 579 -8.30 -24.57 -37.87
CA SER A 579 -7.20 -24.65 -38.81
C SER A 579 -7.04 -26.08 -39.33
N THR A 580 -6.53 -26.26 -40.56
CA THR A 580 -6.13 -27.54 -41.15
C THR A 580 -4.60 -27.76 -41.14
N ASP A 581 -3.83 -26.73 -40.80
CA ASP A 581 -2.36 -26.75 -40.77
C ASP A 581 -1.76 -26.49 -39.37
N GLY A 582 -2.61 -26.10 -38.40
CA GLY A 582 -2.20 -25.74 -37.04
C GLY A 582 -1.48 -24.41 -36.93
N ILE A 583 -1.38 -23.63 -38.00
CA ILE A 583 -0.68 -22.34 -38.09
C ILE A 583 -1.66 -21.23 -38.42
N ASN A 584 -2.43 -21.37 -39.46
CA ASN A 584 -3.39 -20.40 -39.96
C ASN A 584 -4.79 -20.72 -39.42
N PHE A 585 -5.26 -19.94 -38.47
CA PHE A 585 -6.56 -20.12 -37.84
C PHE A 585 -7.58 -19.16 -38.39
N ASN A 586 -8.80 -19.62 -38.63
CA ASN A 586 -9.95 -18.82 -39.06
C ASN A 586 -11.09 -19.02 -38.08
N ARG A 587 -11.79 -17.96 -37.78
CA ARG A 587 -12.99 -18.01 -36.95
C ARG A 587 -14.10 -18.79 -37.66
N ILE A 588 -14.68 -19.75 -36.93
CA ILE A 588 -15.81 -20.57 -37.42
C ILE A 588 -17.10 -20.34 -36.63
N GLY A 589 -17.05 -19.65 -35.50
CA GLY A 589 -18.21 -19.30 -34.71
C GLY A 589 -17.88 -18.48 -33.46
N THR A 590 -18.96 -18.05 -32.79
CA THR A 590 -18.91 -17.37 -31.50
C THR A 590 -19.90 -18.03 -30.54
N VAL A 591 -19.56 -18.04 -29.25
CA VAL A 591 -20.46 -18.45 -28.16
C VAL A 591 -20.43 -17.38 -27.10
N ASP A 592 -21.59 -16.76 -26.85
CA ASP A 592 -21.72 -15.69 -25.87
C ASP A 592 -21.62 -16.25 -24.45
N TYR A 593 -21.05 -15.44 -23.56
CA TYR A 593 -21.03 -15.75 -22.14
C TYR A 593 -22.43 -15.67 -21.54
N ILE A 594 -22.78 -16.66 -20.74
CA ILE A 594 -24.02 -16.70 -19.97
C ILE A 594 -23.66 -16.79 -18.50
N LYS A 595 -24.06 -15.80 -17.71
CA LYS A 595 -23.75 -15.72 -16.28
C LYS A 595 -24.18 -16.97 -15.51
N ASN A 596 -23.29 -17.50 -14.69
CA ASN A 596 -23.48 -18.71 -13.88
C ASN A 596 -23.65 -20.02 -14.70
N VAL A 597 -23.24 -20.03 -15.97
CA VAL A 597 -23.19 -21.25 -16.79
C VAL A 597 -21.71 -21.61 -17.00
N PRO A 598 -21.17 -22.63 -16.32
CA PRO A 598 -19.75 -22.96 -16.42
C PRO A 598 -19.41 -23.87 -17.63
N TYR A 599 -20.41 -24.50 -18.28
CA TYR A 599 -20.21 -25.44 -19.38
C TYR A 599 -20.70 -24.88 -20.69
N TYR A 600 -19.87 -24.94 -21.71
CA TYR A 600 -20.16 -24.46 -23.05
C TYR A 600 -19.85 -25.54 -24.08
N GLN A 601 -20.49 -25.48 -25.24
CA GLN A 601 -20.31 -26.37 -26.36
C GLN A 601 -20.41 -25.65 -27.70
N PHE A 602 -19.72 -26.17 -28.69
CA PHE A 602 -19.84 -25.73 -30.09
C PHE A 602 -19.68 -26.96 -31.03
N ASN A 603 -20.57 -27.08 -32.02
CA ASN A 603 -20.53 -28.16 -33.00
C ASN A 603 -19.98 -27.67 -34.35
N ASN A 604 -18.85 -28.21 -34.80
CA ASN A 604 -18.32 -27.93 -36.14
C ASN A 604 -18.81 -29.02 -37.12
N VAL A 605 -19.86 -28.72 -37.87
CA VAL A 605 -20.44 -29.60 -38.92
C VAL A 605 -19.66 -29.56 -40.22
N SER A 606 -18.67 -28.69 -40.36
CA SER A 606 -17.86 -28.52 -41.59
C SER A 606 -16.43 -29.02 -41.43
N ALA A 607 -16.15 -29.82 -40.41
CA ALA A 607 -14.84 -30.41 -40.18
C ALA A 607 -14.44 -31.34 -41.32
N LYS A 608 -13.15 -31.35 -41.68
CA LYS A 608 -12.63 -32.12 -42.83
C LYS A 608 -12.03 -33.44 -42.38
N PRO A 609 -12.06 -34.52 -43.23
CA PRO A 609 -11.28 -35.72 -42.96
C PRO A 609 -9.80 -35.38 -42.74
N GLY A 610 -9.14 -36.09 -41.80
CA GLY A 610 -7.76 -35.85 -41.40
C GLY A 610 -7.65 -35.02 -40.11
N ILE A 611 -6.46 -34.44 -39.88
CA ILE A 611 -6.18 -33.65 -38.66
C ILE A 611 -6.77 -32.24 -38.78
N ASN A 612 -7.60 -31.89 -37.83
CA ASN A 612 -8.21 -30.58 -37.66
C ASN A 612 -7.70 -29.95 -36.34
N PHE A 613 -7.40 -28.70 -36.35
CA PHE A 613 -6.90 -27.98 -35.17
C PHE A 613 -7.91 -26.94 -34.71
N TYR A 614 -8.21 -26.92 -33.43
CA TYR A 614 -9.13 -25.99 -32.81
C TYR A 614 -8.44 -25.21 -31.68
N ARG A 615 -8.82 -23.97 -31.50
CA ARG A 615 -8.53 -23.19 -30.31
C ARG A 615 -9.68 -22.24 -30.01
N LEU A 616 -9.79 -21.82 -28.75
CA LEU A 616 -10.70 -20.77 -28.34
C LEU A 616 -9.92 -19.47 -28.23
N GLN A 617 -10.51 -18.38 -28.69
CA GLN A 617 -10.10 -17.02 -28.38
C GLN A 617 -11.12 -16.48 -27.39
N LEU A 618 -10.67 -16.14 -26.20
CA LEU A 618 -11.48 -15.77 -25.04
C LEU A 618 -11.47 -14.25 -24.91
N PHE A 619 -12.61 -13.59 -25.16
CA PHE A 619 -12.71 -12.13 -25.18
C PHE A 619 -13.28 -11.58 -23.88
N ASP A 620 -12.59 -10.61 -23.31
CA ASP A 620 -13.09 -9.81 -22.20
C ASP A 620 -14.01 -8.67 -22.69
N ILE A 621 -14.81 -8.08 -21.79
CA ILE A 621 -15.71 -6.97 -22.11
C ILE A 621 -14.95 -5.74 -22.64
N ASP A 622 -13.68 -5.59 -22.27
CA ASP A 622 -12.80 -4.50 -22.74
C ASP A 622 -12.17 -4.76 -24.12
N GLY A 623 -12.50 -5.89 -24.75
CA GLY A 623 -12.02 -6.29 -26.07
C GLY A 623 -10.64 -6.93 -26.09
N LYS A 624 -10.00 -7.13 -24.95
CA LYS A 624 -8.79 -7.94 -24.85
C LYS A 624 -9.13 -9.41 -24.95
N TYR A 625 -8.16 -10.23 -25.37
CA TYR A 625 -8.38 -11.65 -25.51
C TYR A 625 -7.14 -12.47 -25.13
N THR A 626 -7.41 -13.74 -24.81
CA THR A 626 -6.40 -14.78 -24.62
C THR A 626 -6.76 -16.01 -25.46
N TYR A 627 -5.78 -16.88 -25.71
CA TYR A 627 -6.01 -18.13 -26.43
C TYR A 627 -5.97 -19.33 -25.50
N SER A 628 -6.82 -20.32 -25.79
CA SER A 628 -6.67 -21.68 -25.27
C SER A 628 -5.45 -22.38 -25.89
N ASN A 629 -5.10 -23.53 -25.34
CA ASN A 629 -4.24 -24.47 -26.05
C ASN A 629 -4.90 -24.91 -27.36
N ILE A 630 -4.07 -25.26 -28.39
CA ILE A 630 -4.53 -25.85 -29.64
C ILE A 630 -4.91 -27.29 -29.37
N LEU A 631 -6.11 -27.67 -29.78
CA LEU A 631 -6.65 -29.03 -29.69
C LEU A 631 -6.67 -29.66 -31.10
N PRO A 632 -5.75 -30.58 -31.44
CA PRO A 632 -5.78 -31.32 -32.68
C PRO A 632 -6.78 -32.46 -32.60
N VAL A 633 -7.60 -32.64 -33.64
CA VAL A 633 -8.69 -33.60 -33.74
C VAL A 633 -8.54 -34.36 -35.07
N ASN A 634 -8.38 -35.67 -35.03
CA ASN A 634 -8.25 -36.47 -36.24
C ASN A 634 -9.56 -37.18 -36.62
N ILE A 635 -10.13 -36.83 -37.76
CA ILE A 635 -11.34 -37.47 -38.29
C ILE A 635 -10.93 -38.66 -39.15
N THR A 636 -10.84 -39.83 -38.54
CA THR A 636 -10.59 -41.11 -39.20
C THR A 636 -11.77 -42.05 -39.02
N SER A 637 -11.96 -43.00 -39.97
CA SER A 637 -13.05 -43.98 -39.94
C SER A 637 -12.73 -45.29 -39.20
N SER A 638 -11.67 -45.35 -38.35
CA SER A 638 -11.21 -46.58 -37.71
C SER A 638 -11.50 -46.63 -36.21
N ASN A 639 -12.24 -47.65 -35.78
CA ASN A 639 -12.51 -48.03 -34.40
C ASN A 639 -11.31 -48.78 -33.77
N GLU A 640 -10.21 -48.12 -33.42
CA GLU A 640 -9.13 -48.75 -32.65
C GLU A 640 -9.12 -48.27 -31.19
N ASN A 641 -9.08 -49.22 -30.25
CA ASN A 641 -8.99 -49.00 -28.79
C ASN A 641 -7.55 -48.58 -28.37
N LYS A 642 -7.03 -47.50 -28.94
CA LYS A 642 -5.66 -47.03 -28.70
C LYS A 642 -5.67 -45.67 -28.03
N LEU A 643 -4.78 -45.46 -27.03
CA LEU A 643 -4.47 -44.16 -26.50
C LEU A 643 -3.41 -43.53 -27.40
N ILE A 644 -3.69 -42.37 -27.99
CA ILE A 644 -2.74 -41.62 -28.79
C ILE A 644 -2.37 -40.36 -28.02
N ILE A 645 -1.09 -40.03 -27.98
CA ILE A 645 -0.53 -38.94 -27.17
C ILE A 645 0.28 -38.01 -28.06
N TYR A 646 -0.03 -36.71 -28.03
CA TYR A 646 0.71 -35.68 -28.79
C TYR A 646 0.61 -34.28 -28.18
N PRO A 647 1.61 -33.39 -28.41
CA PRO A 647 2.91 -33.71 -28.96
C PRO A 647 3.71 -34.61 -28.01
N ASN A 648 4.58 -35.44 -28.54
CA ASN A 648 5.53 -36.23 -27.76
C ASN A 648 6.91 -36.15 -28.46
N PRO A 649 7.87 -35.37 -27.95
CA PRO A 649 7.89 -34.72 -26.64
C PRO A 649 6.90 -33.57 -26.48
N ALA A 650 6.37 -33.41 -25.26
CA ALA A 650 5.51 -32.32 -24.84
C ALA A 650 6.35 -31.18 -24.27
N THR A 651 5.98 -29.92 -24.57
CA THR A 651 6.68 -28.74 -24.06
C THR A 651 5.84 -27.96 -23.06
N SER A 652 4.62 -27.55 -23.42
CA SER A 652 3.70 -26.72 -22.62
C SER A 652 2.33 -27.37 -22.42
N TYR A 653 1.92 -28.28 -23.26
CA TYR A 653 0.67 -29.02 -23.15
C TYR A 653 0.82 -30.43 -23.69
N LEU A 654 -0.11 -31.31 -23.32
CA LEU A 654 -0.28 -32.64 -23.86
C LEU A 654 -1.72 -32.82 -24.31
N SER A 655 -1.96 -33.43 -25.45
CA SER A 655 -3.29 -33.87 -25.85
C SER A 655 -3.31 -35.38 -25.98
N ILE A 656 -4.42 -35.98 -25.57
CA ILE A 656 -4.67 -37.41 -25.75
C ILE A 656 -5.91 -37.64 -26.62
N GLU A 657 -5.83 -38.63 -27.48
CA GLU A 657 -6.98 -39.16 -28.23
C GLU A 657 -7.32 -40.55 -27.71
N LEU A 658 -8.60 -40.75 -27.40
CA LEU A 658 -9.11 -42.07 -27.02
C LEU A 658 -10.56 -42.26 -27.51
N ASN A 659 -10.94 -43.49 -27.81
CA ASN A 659 -12.32 -43.86 -28.14
C ASN A 659 -13.05 -44.33 -26.87
N SER A 660 -14.28 -43.83 -26.64
CA SER A 660 -15.15 -44.28 -25.56
C SER A 660 -16.44 -44.87 -26.12
N ASP A 661 -16.79 -46.07 -25.66
CA ASP A 661 -17.98 -46.76 -26.10
C ASP A 661 -19.29 -46.13 -25.55
N THR A 662 -19.19 -45.39 -24.49
CA THR A 662 -20.31 -44.70 -23.81
C THR A 662 -19.88 -43.38 -23.24
N ARG A 663 -20.84 -42.48 -23.03
CA ARG A 663 -20.63 -41.24 -22.23
C ARG A 663 -20.34 -41.62 -20.78
N GLN A 664 -19.14 -41.28 -20.31
CA GLN A 664 -18.68 -41.67 -18.96
C GLN A 664 -17.61 -40.70 -18.39
N GLN A 665 -17.50 -40.70 -17.08
CA GLN A 665 -16.34 -40.06 -16.42
C GLN A 665 -15.13 -40.95 -16.58
N ILE A 666 -14.02 -40.39 -17.05
CA ILE A 666 -12.72 -41.02 -17.08
C ILE A 666 -11.75 -40.31 -16.14
N ASN A 667 -10.84 -41.11 -15.58
CA ASN A 667 -9.80 -40.55 -14.70
C ASN A 667 -8.43 -40.69 -15.40
N ILE A 668 -7.76 -39.57 -15.59
CA ILE A 668 -6.44 -39.45 -16.22
C ILE A 668 -5.43 -39.21 -15.11
N ILE A 669 -4.41 -40.07 -15.00
CA ILE A 669 -3.35 -39.97 -14.00
C ILE A 669 -2.00 -39.98 -14.73
N ILE A 670 -1.12 -39.07 -14.37
CA ILE A 670 0.25 -39.01 -14.87
C ILE A 670 1.21 -39.28 -13.72
N PHE A 671 2.14 -40.20 -13.95
CA PHE A 671 3.19 -40.60 -13.02
C PHE A 671 4.57 -40.23 -13.57
N ASP A 672 5.50 -39.94 -12.69
CA ASP A 672 6.92 -39.83 -13.04
C ASP A 672 7.56 -41.23 -13.20
N ASN A 673 8.83 -41.24 -13.59
CA ASN A 673 9.59 -42.49 -13.85
C ASN A 673 9.84 -43.34 -12.60
N VAL A 674 9.56 -42.84 -11.40
CA VAL A 674 9.64 -43.59 -10.14
C VAL A 674 8.26 -43.96 -9.58
N GLY A 675 7.20 -43.72 -10.34
CA GLY A 675 5.82 -44.09 -10.00
C GLY A 675 5.08 -43.13 -9.05
N ARG A 676 5.59 -41.91 -8.82
CA ARG A 676 4.87 -40.91 -8.04
C ARG A 676 3.87 -40.21 -8.92
N GLN A 677 2.64 -40.10 -8.45
CA GLN A 677 1.58 -39.35 -9.12
C GLN A 677 1.91 -37.84 -9.16
N GLN A 678 1.91 -37.29 -10.36
CA GLN A 678 2.15 -35.87 -10.61
C GLN A 678 0.87 -35.09 -10.94
N ILE A 679 -0.02 -35.70 -11.74
CA ILE A 679 -1.29 -35.12 -12.18
C ILE A 679 -2.40 -36.16 -12.02
N SER A 680 -3.60 -35.72 -11.59
CA SER A 680 -4.82 -36.51 -11.63
C SER A 680 -5.98 -35.63 -12.06
N LYS A 681 -6.71 -36.03 -13.10
CA LYS A 681 -7.79 -35.25 -13.70
C LYS A 681 -8.97 -36.16 -14.06
N ASN A 682 -10.19 -35.74 -13.67
CA ASN A 682 -11.42 -36.38 -14.09
C ASN A 682 -12.02 -35.59 -15.27
N VAL A 683 -12.37 -36.27 -16.34
CA VAL A 683 -12.91 -35.69 -17.57
C VAL A 683 -14.13 -36.48 -18.00
N LEU A 684 -15.17 -35.79 -18.49
CA LEU A 684 -16.30 -36.43 -19.12
C LEU A 684 -15.92 -36.80 -20.57
N ALA A 685 -15.90 -38.06 -20.89
CA ALA A 685 -15.74 -38.55 -22.26
C ALA A 685 -17.11 -38.80 -22.87
N GLU A 686 -17.33 -38.33 -24.09
CA GLU A 686 -18.51 -38.61 -24.91
C GLU A 686 -18.35 -39.91 -25.66
N THR A 687 -19.44 -40.45 -26.18
CA THR A 687 -19.40 -41.64 -27.04
C THR A 687 -18.68 -41.33 -28.36
N GLY A 688 -17.69 -42.16 -28.73
CA GLY A 688 -16.85 -41.94 -29.92
C GLY A 688 -15.43 -41.50 -29.57
N ASN A 689 -14.74 -40.88 -30.53
CA ASN A 689 -13.39 -40.40 -30.36
C ASN A 689 -13.36 -39.08 -29.57
N ASN A 690 -12.64 -39.07 -28.46
CA ASN A 690 -12.44 -37.96 -27.58
C ASN A 690 -11.03 -37.40 -27.71
N TYR A 691 -10.89 -36.10 -27.78
CA TYR A 691 -9.63 -35.36 -27.83
C TYR A 691 -9.54 -34.45 -26.60
N ILE A 692 -8.61 -34.71 -25.70
CA ILE A 692 -8.54 -34.11 -24.36
C ILE A 692 -7.21 -33.42 -24.18
N SER A 693 -7.24 -32.13 -23.90
CA SER A 693 -6.04 -31.34 -23.59
C SER A 693 -5.69 -31.43 -22.12
N ILE A 694 -4.39 -31.53 -21.83
CA ILE A 694 -3.80 -31.58 -20.47
C ILE A 694 -2.74 -30.48 -20.39
N PRO A 695 -3.13 -29.22 -20.07
CA PRO A 695 -2.20 -28.09 -19.98
C PRO A 695 -1.27 -28.22 -18.77
N ASP A 696 -1.67 -28.98 -17.73
CA ASP A 696 -0.92 -29.14 -16.49
C ASP A 696 0.49 -29.69 -16.64
N VAL A 697 0.80 -30.34 -17.79
CA VAL A 697 2.15 -30.83 -18.07
C VAL A 697 3.19 -29.70 -18.21
N SER A 698 2.75 -28.50 -18.44
CA SER A 698 3.64 -27.30 -18.41
C SER A 698 4.40 -27.15 -17.10
N ASN A 699 3.88 -27.68 -15.99
CA ASN A 699 4.47 -27.61 -14.68
C ASN A 699 5.43 -28.77 -14.36
N LEU A 700 5.49 -29.80 -15.24
CA LEU A 700 6.34 -30.96 -15.01
C LEU A 700 7.79 -30.67 -15.45
N PRO A 701 8.81 -31.13 -14.70
CA PRO A 701 10.20 -31.13 -15.16
C PRO A 701 10.41 -31.94 -16.46
N SER A 702 11.48 -31.65 -17.20
CA SER A 702 11.88 -32.46 -18.33
C SER A 702 12.14 -33.92 -17.90
N GLY A 703 11.56 -34.91 -18.58
CA GLY A 703 11.67 -36.30 -18.20
C GLY A 703 10.68 -37.20 -18.90
N ILE A 704 10.73 -38.49 -18.56
CA ILE A 704 9.80 -39.50 -19.05
C ILE A 704 8.67 -39.67 -18.05
N TYR A 705 7.43 -39.69 -18.55
CA TYR A 705 6.21 -39.84 -17.77
C TYR A 705 5.34 -40.95 -18.30
N ILE A 706 4.55 -41.54 -17.41
CA ILE A 706 3.56 -42.58 -17.74
C ILE A 706 2.18 -41.96 -17.53
N ILE A 707 1.34 -42.00 -18.54
CA ILE A 707 -0.07 -41.63 -18.46
C ILE A 707 -0.94 -42.89 -18.37
N LYS A 708 -1.88 -42.88 -17.44
CA LYS A 708 -2.87 -43.88 -17.19
C LYS A 708 -4.26 -43.27 -17.32
N VAL A 709 -5.08 -43.83 -18.20
CA VAL A 709 -6.48 -43.43 -18.37
C VAL A 709 -7.38 -44.58 -17.94
N ASN A 710 -8.16 -44.38 -16.88
CA ASN A 710 -9.13 -45.34 -16.38
C ASN A 710 -10.52 -44.96 -16.92
N THR A 711 -11.13 -45.87 -17.65
CA THR A 711 -12.54 -45.80 -18.06
C THR A 711 -13.36 -46.77 -17.22
N SER A 712 -14.69 -46.80 -17.37
CA SER A 712 -15.54 -47.79 -16.68
C SER A 712 -15.28 -49.23 -17.10
N SER A 713 -14.76 -49.46 -18.31
CA SER A 713 -14.57 -50.79 -18.91
C SER A 713 -13.12 -51.19 -19.11
N LYS A 714 -12.18 -50.27 -19.16
CA LYS A 714 -10.78 -50.54 -19.50
C LYS A 714 -9.82 -49.53 -18.90
N MET A 715 -8.55 -49.91 -18.87
CA MET A 715 -7.44 -49.07 -18.46
C MET A 715 -6.47 -48.97 -19.63
N LEU A 716 -6.19 -47.75 -20.07
CA LEU A 716 -5.20 -47.45 -21.11
C LEU A 716 -3.95 -46.88 -20.46
N ILE A 717 -2.77 -47.31 -20.91
CA ILE A 717 -1.48 -46.83 -20.42
C ILE A 717 -0.56 -46.57 -21.60
N ASP A 718 0.12 -45.42 -21.54
CA ASP A 718 1.20 -45.14 -22.49
C ASP A 718 2.24 -44.21 -21.82
N LYS A 719 3.35 -43.94 -22.52
CA LYS A 719 4.44 -43.08 -22.03
C LYS A 719 4.65 -41.88 -22.95
N PHE A 720 5.09 -40.77 -22.35
CA PHE A 720 5.47 -39.58 -23.09
C PHE A 720 6.68 -38.89 -22.46
N ILE A 721 7.28 -37.99 -23.21
CA ILE A 721 8.45 -37.21 -22.80
C ILE A 721 7.99 -35.75 -22.63
N VAL A 722 8.44 -35.13 -21.55
CA VAL A 722 8.37 -33.69 -21.39
C VAL A 722 9.76 -33.12 -21.66
N GLU A 723 9.83 -32.14 -22.55
CA GLU A 723 11.07 -31.44 -22.89
C GLU A 723 10.82 -29.92 -22.78
N LYS A 724 11.51 -29.27 -21.83
CA LYS A 724 11.46 -27.82 -21.68
C LYS A 724 12.64 -27.20 -22.40
N LYS A 725 12.34 -26.14 -23.17
CA LYS A 725 13.38 -25.32 -23.80
C LYS A 725 14.03 -24.36 -22.79
#